data_18e48df3ed5c95b60f1927143a8d7ee8
#
_entry.id   18e48df3ed5c95b60f1927143a8d7ee8
#
_cell.length_a   1.000
_cell.length_b   1.000
_cell.length_c   1.000
_cell.angle_alpha   90.00
_cell.angle_beta   90.00
_cell.angle_gamma   90.00
#
_symmetry.space_group_name_H-M   'P 1'
#
loop_
_entity.id
_entity.type
_entity.pdbx_description
1 polymer ?
#
loop_
_entity_poly.entity_id
_entity_poly.type
_entity_poly.pdbx_seq_one_letter_code
_entity_poly.pdbx_strand_id
1 'polypeptide(L)'
;MNPSATSTCNHKHKILKDLISDSLHDVPVNFIAVTETWLQDHIMDAQLHIEGFNISRCDRVDRGGGGVLLYSHHNFPISECKTYDDSHCSALFVKFPLIKLGVFVIYRPPEAPCEKFHNTLDFVQGCIGEELDSSFQVCLVGDLNFPGIDWKTEQVLSGQTVQSQNSALEFLNFLSTRFLNQYVDQPTRGSNILDIFCTDNPGLVQSISVNPSELSDHSLISVLVSIPVTELDGIRNSRIMDDGFASLDFSRANYTGICEAIQAMNWTQLECQHSVQEYPAVFTKTLLNICKQYVPTKRPQSSHGRTGRPREVNALRRRRKRVQKKITLLGGQAENPRQVDLQRKLIDLDLQIKSAYQRDFERKELAVIEKIKLNPKVFYSYAKSHSVVKCNIAMLRDGNGRKYVKPQHIANVLQNYFSSVYSDPSCEDVQAPQFDYPHIEKQMTDEVLDFTTEDVEAAIKELKNSSASGPDGVPAVLLKSCSQALAGPLASMWRRSFRDGVVPTFYKMSLVSPLHKKGDKITPGNYRPVSLTSHIVKVFERVLKKILVNFLESNFLISSNQHGFRSGRSTLTQLLAHVDDVLTGWCSGLDSDCIYLDYAKAFDKVDHALLIKKLELYGVHPTMLKWIESFLMERKQCVLVNGCRSREEPVISGVPQGSVLGPVLFVMFINDLEGVVARNSTVRFFADDTRISKHIDCIEDHYALQDDLNSILGWARRNNMQLHEQKFELLVHRSGPATGLESLPFTSHLYTYEVSEDVLVSPTNELKDLGVRILADLSWKSQIRSVVSKGRSVSAWVLSVFRSREPEVMMTLYKTYVRSQLEYCSILWHPQTIEDIESIEGVQRSFTSKILGLSDKNYWERLEVLNLMSLQRRRERYILIMMWKIHKGFVPNDMKIEFRLSERRGLWAVLPGIPRRCRDRVRTQYDSSFAYLGPNLWNKLPKSINLLDKLQRFKSELTRFVLSFPDKPPVHGYARANNNSLAEILRHQGL
;
A
#
# COMPACT_ATOMS: atom_id res chain seq x y z
N MET A 1 1.30 -45.15 -38.02
CA MET A 1 2.25 -44.77 -36.93
C MET A 1 3.31 -43.83 -37.50
N ASN A 2 3.29 -42.59 -37.08
CA ASN A 2 4.22 -41.60 -37.63
C ASN A 2 5.49 -41.58 -36.74
N PRO A 3 6.67 -42.05 -37.25
CA PRO A 3 7.89 -42.15 -36.43
C PRO A 3 8.43 -40.80 -35.93
N SER A 4 7.90 -39.70 -36.46
CA SER A 4 8.35 -38.34 -36.14
C SER A 4 7.89 -37.84 -34.75
N ALA A 5 6.74 -38.28 -34.24
CA ALA A 5 6.17 -37.81 -32.95
C ALA A 5 6.97 -38.34 -31.75
N THR A 6 7.43 -39.60 -31.80
CA THR A 6 8.22 -40.24 -30.73
C THR A 6 9.64 -39.69 -30.63
N SER A 7 10.27 -39.35 -31.77
CA SER A 7 11.61 -38.76 -31.79
C SER A 7 11.60 -37.32 -31.23
N THR A 8 10.57 -36.55 -31.53
CA THR A 8 10.39 -35.17 -31.06
C THR A 8 10.11 -35.12 -29.55
N CYS A 9 9.30 -36.07 -29.04
CA CYS A 9 9.01 -36.18 -27.60
C CYS A 9 10.28 -36.54 -26.80
N ASN A 10 11.07 -37.47 -27.27
CA ASN A 10 12.34 -37.85 -26.62
C ASN A 10 13.37 -36.72 -26.64
N HIS A 11 13.40 -35.89 -27.68
CA HIS A 11 14.30 -34.75 -27.78
C HIS A 11 13.93 -33.66 -26.79
N LYS A 12 12.64 -33.27 -26.75
CA LYS A 12 12.10 -32.28 -25.79
C LYS A 12 12.28 -32.73 -24.33
N HIS A 13 12.09 -34.01 -24.05
CA HIS A 13 12.30 -34.59 -22.72
C HIS A 13 13.81 -34.56 -22.30
N LYS A 14 14.73 -34.75 -23.22
CA LYS A 14 16.17 -34.61 -22.95
C LYS A 14 16.53 -33.17 -22.61
N ILE A 15 16.08 -32.22 -23.40
CA ILE A 15 16.31 -30.77 -23.12
C ILE A 15 15.72 -30.37 -21.77
N LEU A 16 14.54 -30.89 -21.42
CA LEU A 16 13.92 -30.63 -20.10
C LEU A 16 14.79 -31.18 -18.96
N LYS A 17 15.38 -32.35 -19.11
CA LYS A 17 16.35 -32.91 -18.14
C LYS A 17 17.62 -32.06 -18.02
N ASP A 18 18.13 -31.56 -19.12
CA ASP A 18 19.33 -30.72 -19.18
C ASP A 18 19.06 -29.37 -18.49
N LEU A 19 17.90 -28.74 -18.75
CA LEU A 19 17.45 -27.50 -18.08
C LEU A 19 17.29 -27.67 -16.57
N ILE A 20 16.79 -28.81 -16.10
CA ILE A 20 16.68 -29.11 -14.66
C ILE A 20 18.07 -29.26 -14.04
N SER A 21 19.00 -29.93 -14.75
CA SER A 21 20.38 -30.11 -14.28
C SER A 21 21.13 -28.79 -14.19
N ASP A 22 20.96 -27.90 -15.15
CA ASP A 22 21.58 -26.57 -15.15
C ASP A 22 21.00 -25.63 -14.10
N SER A 23 19.69 -25.78 -13.80
CA SER A 23 19.02 -24.99 -12.76
C SER A 23 19.39 -25.40 -11.33
N LEU A 24 19.92 -26.59 -11.12
CA LEU A 24 20.27 -27.15 -9.80
C LEU A 24 21.44 -26.43 -9.10
N HIS A 25 22.20 -25.60 -9.79
CA HIS A 25 23.35 -24.91 -9.18
C HIS A 25 22.92 -23.74 -8.26
N ASP A 26 21.73 -23.13 -8.46
CA ASP A 26 21.34 -21.91 -7.72
C ASP A 26 20.08 -22.05 -6.85
N VAL A 27 18.97 -22.57 -7.37
CA VAL A 27 17.72 -22.84 -6.65
C VAL A 27 17.10 -24.13 -7.16
N PRO A 28 16.79 -25.12 -6.30
CA PRO A 28 16.21 -26.37 -6.75
C PRO A 28 14.80 -26.15 -7.35
N VAL A 29 14.60 -26.70 -8.54
CA VAL A 29 13.28 -26.77 -9.18
C VAL A 29 12.44 -27.79 -8.40
N ASN A 30 11.24 -27.38 -7.99
CA ASN A 30 10.35 -28.23 -7.21
C ASN A 30 9.11 -28.68 -7.98
N PHE A 31 8.65 -27.85 -8.91
CA PHE A 31 7.46 -28.11 -9.73
C PHE A 31 7.74 -27.67 -11.16
N ILE A 32 7.28 -28.50 -12.13
CA ILE A 32 7.36 -28.17 -13.56
C ILE A 32 6.00 -28.50 -14.17
N ALA A 33 5.31 -27.46 -14.63
CA ALA A 33 4.05 -27.61 -15.37
C ALA A 33 4.32 -27.54 -16.87
N VAL A 34 3.77 -28.45 -17.61
CA VAL A 34 3.90 -28.52 -19.08
C VAL A 34 2.52 -28.59 -19.68
N THR A 35 2.25 -27.73 -20.65
CA THR A 35 1.04 -27.71 -21.47
C THR A 35 1.38 -28.21 -22.88
N GLU A 36 0.39 -28.59 -23.65
CA GLU A 36 0.58 -29.18 -25.00
C GLU A 36 1.56 -30.37 -25.02
N THR A 37 1.33 -31.31 -24.12
CA THR A 37 2.26 -32.47 -23.97
C THR A 37 2.23 -33.42 -25.16
N TRP A 38 1.10 -33.48 -25.87
CA TRP A 38 0.87 -34.41 -27.02
C TRP A 38 1.08 -35.89 -26.66
N LEU A 39 1.00 -36.19 -25.33
CA LEU A 39 1.14 -37.56 -24.83
C LEU A 39 -0.11 -38.36 -25.15
N GLN A 40 0.08 -39.65 -25.34
CA GLN A 40 -0.97 -40.64 -25.61
C GLN A 40 -0.85 -41.80 -24.60
N ASP A 41 -1.90 -42.53 -24.39
CA ASP A 41 -2.03 -43.62 -23.40
C ASP A 41 -0.94 -44.71 -23.50
N HIS A 42 -0.37 -44.90 -24.67
CA HIS A 42 0.71 -45.91 -24.87
C HIS A 42 2.09 -45.46 -24.36
N ILE A 43 2.27 -44.18 -24.00
CA ILE A 43 3.50 -43.65 -23.45
C ILE A 43 3.48 -43.82 -21.93
N MET A 44 4.31 -44.72 -21.41
CA MET A 44 4.36 -45.05 -20.00
C MET A 44 5.10 -43.97 -19.21
N ASP A 45 4.71 -43.73 -17.95
CA ASP A 45 5.37 -42.77 -17.05
C ASP A 45 6.88 -43.07 -16.86
N ALA A 46 7.25 -44.34 -16.96
CA ALA A 46 8.66 -44.75 -16.91
C ALA A 46 9.53 -44.15 -18.03
N GLN A 47 8.93 -43.83 -19.20
CA GLN A 47 9.61 -43.16 -20.31
C GLN A 47 9.81 -41.67 -20.09
N LEU A 48 8.94 -41.09 -19.27
CA LEU A 48 8.92 -39.67 -18.94
C LEU A 48 9.61 -39.40 -17.59
N HIS A 49 10.17 -40.43 -16.95
CA HIS A 49 10.71 -40.29 -15.61
C HIS A 49 11.90 -39.32 -15.52
N ILE A 50 11.81 -38.41 -14.57
CA ILE A 50 12.90 -37.52 -14.14
C ILE A 50 13.24 -37.91 -12.70
N GLU A 51 14.52 -38.19 -12.44
CA GLU A 51 14.99 -38.58 -11.11
C GLU A 51 14.64 -37.51 -10.07
N GLY A 52 14.03 -37.91 -8.95
CA GLY A 52 13.59 -37.01 -7.89
C GLY A 52 12.18 -36.43 -8.07
N PHE A 53 11.46 -36.69 -9.17
CA PHE A 53 10.12 -36.14 -9.43
C PHE A 53 9.06 -37.23 -9.60
N ASN A 54 7.87 -36.91 -9.03
CA ASN A 54 6.62 -37.60 -9.32
C ASN A 54 5.95 -36.99 -10.56
N ILE A 55 5.20 -37.79 -11.31
CA ILE A 55 4.47 -37.39 -12.51
C ILE A 55 2.97 -37.41 -12.21
N SER A 56 2.27 -36.32 -12.58
CA SER A 56 0.82 -36.26 -12.65
C SER A 56 0.45 -35.72 -14.03
N ARG A 57 -0.45 -36.39 -14.78
CA ARG A 57 -0.77 -35.99 -16.15
C ARG A 57 -2.24 -36.15 -16.47
N CYS A 58 -2.70 -35.39 -17.45
CA CYS A 58 -3.98 -35.52 -18.11
C CYS A 58 -3.75 -35.54 -19.61
N ASP A 59 -3.82 -36.73 -20.20
CA ASP A 59 -3.60 -36.95 -21.64
C ASP A 59 -4.93 -36.86 -22.39
N ARG A 60 -4.87 -36.55 -23.67
CA ARG A 60 -6.02 -36.56 -24.55
C ARG A 60 -6.18 -37.94 -25.22
N VAL A 61 -7.41 -38.47 -25.18
CA VAL A 61 -7.71 -39.83 -25.67
C VAL A 61 -7.97 -39.88 -27.18
N ASP A 62 -8.61 -38.86 -27.77
CA ASP A 62 -9.24 -38.97 -29.10
C ASP A 62 -8.68 -38.03 -30.19
N ARG A 63 -7.72 -37.14 -29.92
CA ARG A 63 -7.14 -36.22 -30.91
C ARG A 63 -5.67 -35.95 -30.66
N GLY A 64 -4.93 -35.71 -31.77
CA GLY A 64 -3.57 -35.20 -31.70
C GLY A 64 -3.55 -33.73 -31.21
N GLY A 65 -2.73 -33.42 -30.21
CA GLY A 65 -2.52 -32.10 -29.66
C GLY A 65 -3.20 -31.83 -28.29
N GLY A 66 -2.59 -31.05 -27.42
CA GLY A 66 -3.03 -30.71 -26.06
C GLY A 66 -2.49 -31.65 -25.00
N GLY A 67 -3.19 -31.79 -23.86
CA GLY A 67 -2.74 -32.51 -22.68
C GLY A 67 -1.90 -31.63 -21.76
N VAL A 68 -1.90 -31.96 -20.45
CA VAL A 68 -1.16 -31.24 -19.42
C VAL A 68 -0.42 -32.20 -18.48
N LEU A 69 0.71 -31.78 -17.95
CA LEU A 69 1.55 -32.58 -17.10
C LEU A 69 2.16 -31.72 -15.99
N LEU A 70 2.28 -32.28 -14.79
CA LEU A 70 2.97 -31.68 -13.65
C LEU A 70 4.02 -32.65 -13.11
N TYR A 71 5.28 -32.26 -13.15
CA TYR A 71 6.31 -32.87 -12.33
C TYR A 71 6.35 -32.18 -10.97
N SER A 72 6.37 -32.96 -9.90
CA SER A 72 6.51 -32.47 -8.53
C SER A 72 7.61 -33.22 -7.81
N HIS A 73 8.54 -32.51 -7.14
CA HIS A 73 9.64 -33.14 -6.42
C HIS A 73 9.09 -34.07 -5.32
N HIS A 74 9.71 -35.26 -5.16
CA HIS A 74 9.23 -36.31 -4.24
C HIS A 74 9.13 -35.87 -2.77
N ASN A 75 9.83 -34.81 -2.36
CA ASN A 75 9.69 -34.21 -1.04
C ASN A 75 8.30 -33.62 -0.76
N PHE A 76 7.46 -33.47 -1.77
CA PHE A 76 6.09 -32.97 -1.66
C PHE A 76 5.06 -34.06 -1.97
N PRO A 77 4.62 -34.83 -0.95
CA PRO A 77 3.65 -35.90 -1.15
C PRO A 77 2.31 -35.38 -1.68
N ILE A 78 1.78 -36.08 -2.65
CA ILE A 78 0.46 -35.82 -3.25
C ILE A 78 -0.61 -36.55 -2.44
N SER A 79 -1.72 -35.89 -2.11
CA SER A 79 -2.86 -36.54 -1.47
C SER A 79 -4.06 -36.77 -2.39
N GLU A 80 -4.22 -35.88 -3.39
CA GLU A 80 -5.29 -35.92 -4.37
C GLU A 80 -4.77 -35.50 -5.73
N CYS A 81 -5.26 -36.19 -6.79
CA CYS A 81 -5.00 -35.85 -8.17
C CYS A 81 -6.30 -36.10 -8.97
N LYS A 82 -6.83 -35.05 -9.57
CA LYS A 82 -8.04 -35.10 -10.39
C LYS A 82 -7.74 -34.53 -11.77
N THR A 83 -8.33 -35.14 -12.79
CA THR A 83 -8.16 -34.74 -14.19
C THR A 83 -9.49 -34.42 -14.83
N TYR A 84 -9.48 -33.48 -15.77
CA TYR A 84 -10.61 -33.13 -16.61
C TYR A 84 -10.14 -32.96 -18.04
N ASP A 85 -10.77 -33.66 -18.96
CA ASP A 85 -10.59 -33.51 -20.41
C ASP A 85 -11.94 -33.64 -21.10
N ASP A 86 -12.27 -32.68 -21.93
CA ASP A 86 -13.53 -32.66 -22.70
C ASP A 86 -13.29 -32.61 -24.21
N SER A 87 -12.18 -33.15 -24.68
CA SER A 87 -11.72 -33.15 -26.06
C SER A 87 -11.26 -31.78 -26.61
N HIS A 88 -11.48 -30.66 -25.87
CA HIS A 88 -11.01 -29.30 -26.22
C HIS A 88 -10.08 -28.76 -25.16
N CYS A 89 -10.52 -28.63 -23.92
CA CYS A 89 -9.70 -28.14 -22.81
C CYS A 89 -9.24 -29.31 -21.94
N SER A 90 -8.03 -29.21 -21.41
CA SER A 90 -7.49 -30.21 -20.46
C SER A 90 -7.11 -29.49 -19.16
N ALA A 91 -7.49 -30.06 -18.01
CA ALA A 91 -7.13 -29.55 -16.70
C ALA A 91 -6.69 -30.66 -15.75
N LEU A 92 -5.67 -30.37 -14.97
CA LEU A 92 -5.11 -31.24 -13.95
C LEU A 92 -5.11 -30.51 -12.61
N PHE A 93 -5.65 -31.16 -11.59
CA PHE A 93 -5.58 -30.69 -10.20
C PHE A 93 -4.72 -31.61 -9.36
N VAL A 94 -3.76 -31.07 -8.60
CA VAL A 94 -2.91 -31.81 -7.67
C VAL A 94 -2.85 -31.10 -6.33
N LYS A 95 -3.10 -31.85 -5.24
CA LYS A 95 -3.13 -31.36 -3.86
C LYS A 95 -1.93 -31.77 -3.06
N PHE A 96 -1.22 -30.79 -2.50
CA PHE A 96 -0.01 -30.97 -1.69
C PHE A 96 -0.32 -30.62 -0.22
N PRO A 97 -0.68 -31.58 0.64
CA PRO A 97 -1.13 -31.31 2.00
C PRO A 97 -0.03 -30.79 2.93
N LEU A 98 1.22 -31.18 2.70
CA LEU A 98 2.38 -30.79 3.52
C LEU A 98 2.62 -29.28 3.46
N ILE A 99 2.47 -28.70 2.27
CA ILE A 99 2.71 -27.28 1.99
C ILE A 99 1.41 -26.48 1.82
N LYS A 100 0.26 -27.12 2.02
CA LYS A 100 -1.06 -26.49 1.89
C LYS A 100 -1.26 -25.79 0.54
N LEU A 101 -0.93 -26.47 -0.53
CA LEU A 101 -1.00 -25.96 -1.91
C LEU A 101 -1.87 -26.85 -2.78
N GLY A 102 -2.80 -26.22 -3.52
CA GLY A 102 -3.51 -26.83 -4.65
C GLY A 102 -3.02 -26.23 -5.95
N VAL A 103 -2.52 -27.06 -6.85
CA VAL A 103 -1.99 -26.65 -8.17
C VAL A 103 -2.94 -27.11 -9.25
N PHE A 104 -3.37 -26.18 -10.09
CA PHE A 104 -4.13 -26.43 -11.32
C PHE A 104 -3.24 -26.15 -12.52
N VAL A 105 -3.15 -27.11 -13.44
CA VAL A 105 -2.51 -26.93 -14.74
C VAL A 105 -3.60 -27.00 -15.81
N ILE A 106 -3.75 -25.95 -16.61
CA ILE A 106 -4.86 -25.85 -17.59
C ILE A 106 -4.28 -25.55 -18.97
N TYR A 107 -4.84 -26.23 -19.95
CA TYR A 107 -4.62 -25.95 -21.37
C TYR A 107 -5.95 -25.66 -22.06
N ARG A 108 -6.04 -24.52 -22.75
CA ARG A 108 -7.15 -24.11 -23.58
C ARG A 108 -6.67 -23.79 -24.99
N PRO A 109 -7.08 -24.50 -26.03
CA PRO A 109 -6.73 -24.14 -27.40
C PRO A 109 -7.41 -22.82 -27.83
N PRO A 110 -6.86 -22.10 -28.84
CA PRO A 110 -7.40 -20.81 -29.28
C PRO A 110 -8.88 -20.85 -29.68
N GLU A 111 -9.32 -21.95 -30.29
CA GLU A 111 -10.66 -22.11 -30.86
C GLU A 111 -11.63 -22.88 -29.91
N ALA A 112 -11.30 -23.02 -28.63
CA ALA A 112 -12.17 -23.73 -27.68
C ALA A 112 -13.56 -23.06 -27.58
N PRO A 113 -14.67 -23.85 -27.70
CA PRO A 113 -16.01 -23.33 -27.49
C PRO A 113 -16.20 -22.80 -26.08
N CYS A 114 -17.01 -21.73 -25.93
CA CYS A 114 -17.23 -21.07 -24.63
C CYS A 114 -17.79 -22.04 -23.59
N GLU A 115 -18.77 -22.88 -23.98
CA GLU A 115 -19.38 -23.90 -23.13
C GLU A 115 -18.34 -24.92 -22.59
N LYS A 116 -17.40 -25.33 -23.43
CA LYS A 116 -16.33 -26.26 -23.01
C LYS A 116 -15.38 -25.66 -22.02
N PHE A 117 -15.02 -24.39 -22.22
CA PHE A 117 -14.20 -23.68 -21.27
C PHE A 117 -14.93 -23.37 -19.96
N HIS A 118 -16.24 -23.09 -20.03
CA HIS A 118 -17.11 -22.98 -18.85
C HIS A 118 -17.04 -24.22 -17.97
N ASN A 119 -17.24 -25.41 -18.57
CA ASN A 119 -17.17 -26.68 -17.86
C ASN A 119 -15.79 -26.92 -17.21
N THR A 120 -14.70 -26.45 -17.86
CA THR A 120 -13.34 -26.50 -17.28
C THR A 120 -13.24 -25.63 -16.04
N LEU A 121 -13.81 -24.41 -16.07
CA LEU A 121 -13.83 -23.53 -14.90
C LEU A 121 -14.71 -24.08 -13.77
N ASP A 122 -15.81 -24.74 -14.10
CA ASP A 122 -16.66 -25.44 -13.12
C ASP A 122 -15.94 -26.62 -12.46
N PHE A 123 -15.14 -27.40 -13.21
CA PHE A 123 -14.26 -28.40 -12.64
C PHE A 123 -13.27 -27.79 -11.64
N VAL A 124 -12.60 -26.69 -12.02
CA VAL A 124 -11.66 -25.98 -11.12
C VAL A 124 -12.40 -25.49 -9.88
N GLN A 125 -13.59 -24.92 -10.06
CA GLN A 125 -14.44 -24.44 -8.98
C GLN A 125 -14.89 -25.55 -8.02
N GLY A 126 -15.26 -26.70 -8.55
CA GLY A 126 -15.62 -27.90 -7.80
C GLY A 126 -14.44 -28.39 -6.94
N CYS A 127 -13.26 -28.55 -7.54
CA CYS A 127 -12.05 -28.96 -6.82
C CYS A 127 -11.67 -27.95 -5.69
N ILE A 128 -11.78 -26.65 -5.93
CA ILE A 128 -11.53 -25.65 -4.88
C ILE A 128 -12.55 -25.79 -3.75
N GLY A 129 -13.83 -26.04 -4.05
CA GLY A 129 -14.90 -26.15 -3.05
C GLY A 129 -14.89 -27.44 -2.25
N GLU A 130 -14.59 -28.56 -2.89
CA GLU A 130 -14.67 -29.90 -2.31
C GLU A 130 -13.36 -30.34 -1.65
N GLU A 131 -12.22 -30.09 -2.31
CA GLU A 131 -10.93 -30.64 -1.91
C GLU A 131 -10.08 -29.69 -1.05
N LEU A 132 -10.25 -28.37 -1.19
CA LEU A 132 -9.43 -27.39 -0.53
C LEU A 132 -10.21 -26.71 0.60
N ASP A 133 -9.70 -26.84 1.82
CA ASP A 133 -10.19 -26.01 2.93
C ASP A 133 -9.51 -24.62 2.89
N SER A 134 -9.98 -23.71 3.72
CA SER A 134 -9.45 -22.33 3.77
C SER A 134 -7.99 -22.20 4.19
N SER A 135 -7.30 -23.28 4.51
CA SER A 135 -5.86 -23.28 4.82
C SER A 135 -5.00 -23.49 3.57
N PHE A 136 -5.59 -23.95 2.48
CA PHE A 136 -4.88 -24.17 1.22
C PHE A 136 -4.81 -22.90 0.39
N GLN A 137 -3.73 -22.78 -0.33
CA GLN A 137 -3.50 -21.76 -1.35
C GLN A 137 -3.72 -22.38 -2.73
N VAL A 138 -4.18 -21.56 -3.66
CA VAL A 138 -4.44 -21.99 -5.03
C VAL A 138 -3.41 -21.40 -5.96
N CYS A 139 -2.77 -22.23 -6.76
CA CYS A 139 -2.00 -21.84 -7.94
C CYS A 139 -2.68 -22.36 -9.19
N LEU A 140 -2.95 -21.51 -10.14
CA LEU A 140 -3.45 -21.84 -11.45
C LEU A 140 -2.41 -21.42 -12.49
N VAL A 141 -1.93 -22.39 -13.27
CA VAL A 141 -0.90 -22.20 -14.29
C VAL A 141 -1.35 -22.81 -15.60
N GLY A 142 -0.89 -22.29 -16.71
CA GLY A 142 -1.12 -22.92 -18.02
C GLY A 142 -1.23 -21.94 -19.16
N ASP A 143 -1.41 -22.51 -20.35
CA ASP A 143 -1.64 -21.79 -21.59
C ASP A 143 -3.15 -21.69 -21.85
N LEU A 144 -3.67 -20.48 -21.79
CA LEU A 144 -5.12 -20.23 -21.98
C LEU A 144 -5.45 -19.56 -23.32
N ASN A 145 -4.45 -19.21 -24.11
CA ASN A 145 -4.62 -18.66 -25.44
C ASN A 145 -5.64 -17.51 -25.53
N PHE A 146 -5.52 -16.50 -24.63
CA PHE A 146 -6.33 -15.28 -24.65
C PHE A 146 -5.51 -14.07 -25.12
N PRO A 147 -5.20 -13.90 -26.40
CA PRO A 147 -4.47 -12.72 -26.90
C PRO A 147 -5.27 -11.42 -26.75
N GLY A 148 -6.58 -11.50 -26.55
CA GLY A 148 -7.48 -10.37 -26.39
C GLY A 148 -7.63 -9.87 -24.96
N ILE A 149 -6.86 -10.35 -23.97
CA ILE A 149 -6.86 -9.80 -22.61
C ILE A 149 -5.67 -8.86 -22.44
N ASP A 150 -5.95 -7.59 -22.14
CA ASP A 150 -4.93 -6.69 -21.60
C ASP A 150 -4.78 -6.95 -20.09
N TRP A 151 -3.72 -7.64 -19.70
CA TRP A 151 -3.44 -8.00 -18.31
C TRP A 151 -3.06 -6.81 -17.41
N LYS A 152 -2.67 -5.67 -18.00
CA LYS A 152 -2.39 -4.45 -17.21
C LYS A 152 -3.67 -3.77 -16.75
N THR A 153 -4.69 -3.80 -17.60
CA THR A 153 -6.01 -3.20 -17.31
C THR A 153 -7.06 -4.21 -16.88
N GLU A 154 -6.77 -5.51 -17.04
CA GLU A 154 -7.72 -6.63 -16.84
C GLU A 154 -9.00 -6.46 -17.68
N GLN A 155 -8.83 -6.05 -18.94
CA GLN A 155 -9.93 -5.80 -19.87
C GLN A 155 -9.79 -6.64 -21.14
N VAL A 156 -10.95 -6.98 -21.71
CA VAL A 156 -11.01 -7.63 -23.01
C VAL A 156 -10.92 -6.57 -24.10
N LEU A 157 -9.94 -6.72 -25.01
CA LEU A 157 -9.70 -5.80 -26.13
C LEU A 157 -10.79 -6.00 -27.22
N SER A 158 -11.16 -4.90 -27.87
CA SER A 158 -12.03 -4.92 -29.07
C SER A 158 -11.29 -5.52 -30.27
N GLY A 159 -12.02 -6.24 -31.14
CA GLY A 159 -11.44 -6.83 -32.38
C GLY A 159 -11.30 -8.35 -32.36
N GLN A 160 -11.66 -9.02 -31.26
CA GLN A 160 -11.77 -10.48 -31.16
C GLN A 160 -13.17 -10.98 -31.57
N THR A 161 -13.30 -12.27 -31.86
CA THR A 161 -14.64 -12.89 -32.09
C THR A 161 -15.49 -12.79 -30.82
N VAL A 162 -16.81 -12.67 -30.97
CA VAL A 162 -17.75 -12.60 -29.85
C VAL A 162 -17.57 -13.79 -28.87
N GLN A 163 -17.29 -14.97 -29.42
CA GLN A 163 -17.04 -16.17 -28.63
C GLN A 163 -15.77 -16.08 -27.80
N SER A 164 -14.67 -15.56 -28.37
CA SER A 164 -13.40 -15.34 -27.66
C SER A 164 -13.55 -14.27 -26.58
N GLN A 165 -14.30 -13.19 -26.88
CA GLN A 165 -14.58 -12.13 -25.90
C GLN A 165 -15.37 -12.64 -24.71
N ASN A 166 -16.41 -13.45 -24.94
CA ASN A 166 -17.23 -14.03 -23.89
C ASN A 166 -16.42 -14.98 -22.99
N SER A 167 -15.61 -15.87 -23.57
CA SER A 167 -14.73 -16.76 -22.80
C SER A 167 -13.68 -15.98 -21.99
N ALA A 168 -13.09 -14.92 -22.55
CA ALA A 168 -12.13 -14.06 -21.86
C ALA A 168 -12.80 -13.30 -20.71
N LEU A 169 -13.99 -12.76 -20.91
CA LEU A 169 -14.76 -12.07 -19.86
C LEU A 169 -15.17 -13.02 -18.74
N GLU A 170 -15.60 -14.22 -19.07
CA GLU A 170 -15.91 -15.28 -18.12
C GLU A 170 -14.70 -15.65 -17.27
N PHE A 171 -13.54 -15.80 -17.90
CA PHE A 171 -12.30 -16.09 -17.19
C PHE A 171 -11.89 -14.96 -16.24
N LEU A 172 -11.94 -13.70 -16.67
CA LEU A 172 -11.68 -12.56 -15.81
C LEU A 172 -12.67 -12.48 -14.63
N ASN A 173 -13.95 -12.80 -14.87
CA ASN A 173 -14.95 -12.90 -13.81
C ASN A 173 -14.65 -14.08 -12.85
N PHE A 174 -14.19 -15.21 -13.36
CA PHE A 174 -13.76 -16.35 -12.55
C PHE A 174 -12.58 -15.97 -11.67
N LEU A 175 -11.52 -15.39 -12.24
CA LEU A 175 -10.35 -14.90 -11.47
C LEU A 175 -10.79 -13.92 -10.38
N SER A 176 -11.61 -12.94 -10.73
CA SER A 176 -12.13 -11.93 -9.80
C SER A 176 -12.98 -12.57 -8.68
N THR A 177 -13.84 -13.56 -9.02
CA THR A 177 -14.70 -14.23 -8.04
C THR A 177 -13.91 -15.11 -7.08
N ARG A 178 -12.81 -15.71 -7.56
CA ARG A 178 -11.92 -16.60 -6.81
C ARG A 178 -10.69 -15.91 -6.23
N PHE A 179 -10.56 -14.60 -6.44
CA PHE A 179 -9.45 -13.77 -5.93
C PHE A 179 -8.07 -14.21 -6.43
N LEU A 180 -8.04 -14.82 -7.61
CA LEU A 180 -6.82 -15.21 -8.27
C LEU A 180 -6.25 -14.00 -9.02
N ASN A 181 -5.05 -13.58 -8.65
CA ASN A 181 -4.33 -12.51 -9.34
C ASN A 181 -3.33 -13.12 -10.31
N GLN A 182 -3.27 -12.60 -11.52
CA GLN A 182 -2.32 -13.01 -12.55
C GLN A 182 -1.00 -12.21 -12.39
N TYR A 183 0.16 -12.87 -12.53
CA TYR A 183 1.48 -12.30 -12.19
C TYR A 183 2.47 -12.24 -13.37
N VAL A 184 2.17 -12.87 -14.50
CA VAL A 184 3.02 -12.78 -15.69
C VAL A 184 2.79 -11.44 -16.39
N ASP A 185 3.80 -10.59 -16.43
CA ASP A 185 3.71 -9.21 -16.93
C ASP A 185 4.49 -8.98 -18.24
N GLN A 186 5.14 -10.03 -18.76
CA GLN A 186 5.90 -10.00 -20.01
C GLN A 186 5.27 -10.91 -21.06
N PRO A 187 5.39 -10.60 -22.36
CA PRO A 187 4.89 -11.46 -23.43
C PRO A 187 5.48 -12.86 -23.35
N THR A 188 4.65 -13.88 -23.52
CA THR A 188 5.05 -15.29 -23.52
C THR A 188 5.11 -15.88 -24.91
N ARG A 189 4.42 -15.27 -25.90
CA ARG A 189 4.50 -15.63 -27.33
C ARG A 189 4.25 -14.40 -28.20
N GLY A 190 5.22 -14.03 -29.02
CA GLY A 190 5.16 -12.80 -29.80
C GLY A 190 4.98 -11.56 -28.89
N SER A 191 3.92 -10.80 -29.12
CA SER A 191 3.55 -9.65 -28.27
C SER A 191 2.52 -9.98 -27.17
N ASN A 192 2.07 -11.24 -27.06
CA ASN A 192 0.93 -11.62 -26.22
C ASN A 192 1.37 -12.40 -24.98
N ILE A 193 0.60 -12.25 -23.90
CA ILE A 193 0.70 -13.08 -22.70
C ILE A 193 -0.38 -14.16 -22.81
N LEU A 194 -0.01 -15.37 -23.22
CA LEU A 194 -0.90 -16.50 -23.39
C LEU A 194 -0.82 -17.49 -22.23
N ASP A 195 0.41 -17.62 -21.67
CA ASP A 195 0.71 -18.46 -20.54
C ASP A 195 0.64 -17.64 -19.26
N ILE A 196 -0.05 -18.16 -18.25
CA ILE A 196 -0.36 -17.41 -17.03
C ILE A 196 0.12 -18.14 -15.79
N PHE A 197 0.35 -17.37 -14.74
CA PHE A 197 0.50 -17.84 -13.36
C PHE A 197 -0.40 -17.03 -12.45
N CYS A 198 -1.46 -17.65 -11.90
CA CYS A 198 -2.40 -17.01 -11.02
C CYS A 198 -2.36 -17.65 -9.63
N THR A 199 -2.52 -16.84 -8.58
CA THR A 199 -2.67 -17.31 -7.21
C THR A 199 -3.56 -16.39 -6.38
N ASP A 200 -4.26 -16.98 -5.39
CA ASP A 200 -5.07 -16.25 -4.39
C ASP A 200 -4.21 -15.62 -3.29
N ASN A 201 -2.91 -15.92 -3.26
CA ASN A 201 -2.01 -15.39 -2.25
C ASN A 201 -0.88 -14.53 -2.85
N PRO A 202 -1.01 -13.19 -2.77
CA PRO A 202 0.02 -12.27 -3.25
C PRO A 202 1.39 -12.44 -2.58
N GLY A 203 1.42 -13.00 -1.37
CA GLY A 203 2.67 -13.25 -0.63
C GLY A 203 3.44 -14.47 -1.12
N LEU A 204 2.80 -15.35 -1.90
CA LEU A 204 3.42 -16.57 -2.41
C LEU A 204 4.52 -16.26 -3.43
N VAL A 205 4.27 -15.30 -4.34
CA VAL A 205 5.18 -14.98 -5.43
C VAL A 205 6.32 -14.08 -4.96
N GLN A 206 7.56 -14.52 -5.12
CA GLN A 206 8.77 -13.74 -4.81
C GLN A 206 9.33 -13.07 -6.07
N SER A 207 9.45 -13.81 -7.17
CA SER A 207 9.85 -13.28 -8.46
C SER A 207 9.29 -14.13 -9.59
N ILE A 208 9.09 -13.50 -10.76
CA ILE A 208 8.76 -14.15 -12.03
C ILE A 208 9.79 -13.70 -13.06
N SER A 209 10.23 -14.62 -13.90
CA SER A 209 11.04 -14.33 -15.08
C SER A 209 10.48 -15.09 -16.28
N VAL A 210 10.46 -14.42 -17.42
CA VAL A 210 10.04 -14.97 -18.71
C VAL A 210 11.26 -14.98 -19.60
N ASN A 211 11.69 -16.15 -20.03
CA ASN A 211 12.90 -16.34 -20.82
C ASN A 211 12.57 -17.07 -22.12
N PRO A 212 13.23 -16.77 -23.24
CA PRO A 212 13.09 -17.54 -24.46
C PRO A 212 13.37 -19.03 -24.19
N SER A 213 12.63 -19.91 -24.85
CA SER A 213 12.76 -21.36 -24.70
C SER A 213 13.16 -22.01 -26.02
N GLU A 214 14.10 -22.95 -25.98
CA GLU A 214 14.44 -23.81 -27.12
C GLU A 214 13.44 -24.96 -27.34
N LEU A 215 12.52 -25.16 -26.35
CA LEU A 215 11.55 -26.26 -26.36
C LEU A 215 10.30 -25.95 -27.20
N SER A 216 9.96 -24.66 -27.33
CA SER A 216 8.69 -24.19 -27.92
C SER A 216 8.85 -22.75 -28.42
N ASP A 217 7.93 -22.31 -29.27
CA ASP A 217 7.71 -20.90 -29.60
C ASP A 217 7.10 -20.06 -28.45
N HIS A 218 6.76 -20.71 -27.34
CA HIS A 218 6.41 -20.05 -26.07
C HIS A 218 7.64 -19.90 -25.17
N SER A 219 7.70 -18.81 -24.43
CA SER A 219 8.74 -18.53 -23.45
C SER A 219 8.59 -19.40 -22.19
N LEU A 220 9.70 -19.75 -21.56
CA LEU A 220 9.73 -20.42 -20.26
C LEU A 220 9.43 -19.43 -19.13
N ILE A 221 8.39 -19.71 -18.33
CA ILE A 221 8.05 -18.92 -17.14
C ILE A 221 8.65 -19.60 -15.91
N SER A 222 9.55 -18.91 -15.24
CA SER A 222 10.11 -19.37 -13.95
C SER A 222 9.54 -18.53 -12.80
N VAL A 223 8.88 -19.19 -11.86
CA VAL A 223 8.25 -18.55 -10.70
C VAL A 223 8.95 -19.01 -9.42
N LEU A 224 9.53 -18.08 -8.70
CA LEU A 224 10.02 -18.36 -7.35
C LEU A 224 8.90 -18.12 -6.35
N VAL A 225 8.50 -19.16 -5.65
CA VAL A 225 7.44 -19.10 -4.64
C VAL A 225 7.97 -19.31 -3.23
N SER A 226 7.39 -18.62 -2.26
CA SER A 226 7.71 -18.77 -0.84
C SER A 226 6.68 -19.71 -0.20
N ILE A 227 7.05 -20.97 -0.02
CA ILE A 227 6.18 -21.98 0.59
C ILE A 227 6.56 -22.12 2.07
N PRO A 228 5.61 -22.00 3.01
CA PRO A 228 5.87 -22.26 4.42
C PRO A 228 5.99 -23.77 4.65
N VAL A 229 7.17 -24.25 4.86
CA VAL A 229 7.39 -25.65 5.32
C VAL A 229 7.05 -25.70 6.80
N THR A 230 5.92 -26.30 7.14
CA THR A 230 5.60 -26.69 8.49
C THR A 230 6.36 -27.99 8.80
N GLU A 231 7.46 -27.91 9.54
CA GLU A 231 8.24 -29.05 10.08
C GLU A 231 9.31 -29.71 9.16
N LEU A 232 10.31 -28.95 8.77
CA LEU A 232 11.62 -29.53 8.47
C LEU A 232 12.73 -28.58 8.89
N ASP A 233 12.77 -28.21 10.19
CA ASP A 233 14.06 -27.82 10.79
C ASP A 233 13.87 -27.69 12.29
N GLY A 234 14.40 -28.63 13.01
CA GLY A 234 14.74 -28.51 14.41
C GLY A 234 15.89 -27.52 14.66
N ILE A 235 15.97 -26.45 13.87
CA ILE A 235 16.73 -25.25 14.24
C ILE A 235 15.81 -24.45 15.15
N ARG A 236 15.83 -24.82 16.41
CA ARG A 236 15.46 -23.92 17.48
C ARG A 236 16.22 -22.63 17.21
N ASN A 237 15.52 -21.61 16.69
CA ASN A 237 15.94 -20.26 16.91
C ASN A 237 16.15 -20.13 18.42
N SER A 238 17.38 -20.19 18.85
CA SER A 238 17.79 -19.69 20.13
C SER A 238 17.46 -18.21 20.08
N ARG A 239 16.20 -17.87 20.46
CA ARG A 239 15.88 -16.52 20.87
C ARG A 239 16.87 -16.27 21.99
N ILE A 240 17.89 -15.46 21.72
CA ILE A 240 18.61 -14.79 22.78
C ILE A 240 17.50 -14.17 23.61
N MET A 241 17.26 -14.70 24.81
CA MET A 241 16.34 -14.14 25.78
C MET A 241 16.96 -12.79 26.11
N ASP A 242 16.51 -11.75 25.41
CA ASP A 242 16.86 -10.39 25.76
C ASP A 242 16.20 -10.11 27.12
N ASP A 243 17.00 -9.97 28.15
CA ASP A 243 16.56 -9.66 29.50
C ASP A 243 15.98 -8.24 29.62
N GLY A 244 15.79 -7.55 28.49
CA GLY A 244 15.28 -6.21 28.37
C GLY A 244 13.75 -6.10 28.41
N PHE A 245 13.23 -4.92 28.02
CA PHE A 245 11.78 -4.62 27.93
C PHE A 245 11.02 -5.59 27.01
N ALA A 246 11.69 -6.20 26.02
CA ALA A 246 11.08 -7.13 25.09
C ALA A 246 10.56 -8.41 25.74
N SER A 247 11.15 -8.82 26.88
CA SER A 247 10.74 -10.00 27.67
C SER A 247 9.47 -9.79 28.49
N LEU A 248 9.04 -8.53 28.71
CA LEU A 248 7.96 -8.14 29.59
C LEU A 248 6.61 -8.06 28.85
N ASP A 249 5.52 -8.49 29.50
CA ASP A 249 4.14 -8.44 28.99
C ASP A 249 3.40 -7.19 29.47
N PHE A 250 3.57 -6.09 28.77
CA PHE A 250 2.95 -4.81 29.09
C PHE A 250 1.41 -4.80 28.94
N SER A 251 0.79 -5.81 28.36
CA SER A 251 -0.67 -5.95 28.33
C SER A 251 -1.23 -6.33 29.70
N ARG A 252 -0.38 -6.83 30.60
CA ARG A 252 -0.71 -7.29 31.95
C ARG A 252 0.03 -6.52 33.04
N ALA A 253 0.61 -5.37 32.70
CA ALA A 253 1.37 -4.53 33.60
C ALA A 253 0.48 -3.85 34.67
N ASN A 254 1.00 -3.75 35.88
CA ASN A 254 0.44 -2.88 36.93
C ASN A 254 1.00 -1.46 36.75
N TYR A 255 0.35 -0.67 35.91
CA TYR A 255 0.79 0.71 35.61
C TYR A 255 0.71 1.65 36.81
N THR A 256 -0.22 1.44 37.75
CA THR A 256 -0.32 2.23 38.98
C THR A 256 0.94 2.06 39.81
N GLY A 257 1.35 0.82 40.09
CA GLY A 257 2.57 0.57 40.86
C GLY A 257 3.85 1.06 40.14
N ILE A 258 3.89 0.99 38.79
CA ILE A 258 5.00 1.55 38.02
C ILE A 258 5.04 3.07 38.21
N CYS A 259 3.91 3.79 38.11
CA CYS A 259 3.87 5.23 38.27
C CYS A 259 4.29 5.67 39.66
N GLU A 260 3.80 4.98 40.70
CA GLU A 260 4.19 5.23 42.11
C GLU A 260 5.70 5.03 42.33
N ALA A 261 6.26 3.95 41.79
CA ALA A 261 7.69 3.67 41.89
C ALA A 261 8.54 4.70 41.10
N ILE A 262 8.07 5.19 39.93
CA ILE A 262 8.74 6.25 39.19
C ILE A 262 8.71 7.56 39.97
N GLN A 263 7.60 7.91 40.62
CA GLN A 263 7.45 9.12 41.42
C GLN A 263 8.29 9.08 42.72
N ALA A 264 8.45 7.91 43.30
CA ALA A 264 9.26 7.72 44.53
C ALA A 264 10.77 7.80 44.26
N MET A 265 11.23 7.69 43.00
CA MET A 265 12.65 7.79 42.65
C MET A 265 13.16 9.22 42.68
N ASN A 266 14.34 9.43 43.27
CA ASN A 266 15.04 10.71 43.22
C ASN A 266 15.85 10.84 41.92
N TRP A 267 15.13 11.17 40.83
CA TRP A 267 15.74 11.32 39.50
C TRP A 267 16.77 12.44 39.44
N THR A 268 16.57 13.52 40.20
CA THR A 268 17.51 14.66 40.24
C THR A 268 18.89 14.25 40.79
N GLN A 269 18.91 13.47 41.87
CA GLN A 269 20.15 12.95 42.43
C GLN A 269 20.85 12.00 41.43
N LEU A 270 20.08 11.13 40.80
CA LEU A 270 20.61 10.19 39.78
C LEU A 270 21.21 10.93 38.58
N GLU A 271 20.56 12.02 38.15
CA GLU A 271 21.01 12.85 37.03
C GLU A 271 22.31 13.61 37.39
N CYS A 272 22.40 14.16 38.60
CA CYS A 272 23.59 14.89 39.04
C CYS A 272 24.84 14.01 39.16
N GLN A 273 24.66 12.70 39.43
CA GLN A 273 25.79 11.75 39.58
C GLN A 273 26.38 11.27 38.25
N HIS A 274 25.75 11.57 37.12
CA HIS A 274 26.17 11.06 35.81
C HIS A 274 26.29 12.17 34.78
N SER A 275 27.19 12.01 33.83
CA SER A 275 27.35 12.92 32.71
C SER A 275 26.11 12.86 31.77
N VAL A 276 25.93 13.85 30.89
CA VAL A 276 24.89 13.85 29.86
C VAL A 276 24.97 12.61 28.99
N GLN A 277 26.15 12.06 28.75
CA GLN A 277 26.37 10.85 27.96
C GLN A 277 25.97 9.56 28.68
N GLU A 278 26.18 9.46 29.98
CA GLU A 278 25.94 8.25 30.78
C GLU A 278 24.52 8.15 31.31
N TYR A 279 23.93 9.27 31.70
CA TYR A 279 22.62 9.33 32.36
C TYR A 279 21.49 8.60 31.57
N PRO A 280 21.36 8.72 30.24
CA PRO A 280 20.31 8.01 29.50
C PRO A 280 20.37 6.49 29.62
N ALA A 281 21.56 5.90 29.64
CA ALA A 281 21.71 4.45 29.82
C ALA A 281 21.29 4.03 31.25
N VAL A 282 21.71 4.83 32.26
CA VAL A 282 21.32 4.62 33.66
C VAL A 282 19.81 4.79 33.86
N PHE A 283 19.24 5.85 33.31
CA PHE A 283 17.80 6.11 33.30
C PHE A 283 17.02 4.92 32.72
N THR A 284 17.41 4.45 31.55
CA THR A 284 16.75 3.35 30.85
C THR A 284 16.86 2.05 31.64
N LYS A 285 18.02 1.76 32.24
CA LYS A 285 18.24 0.59 33.10
C LYS A 285 17.41 0.66 34.38
N THR A 286 17.35 1.82 35.03
CA THR A 286 16.52 2.04 36.23
C THR A 286 15.05 1.86 35.91
N LEU A 287 14.55 2.43 34.80
CA LEU A 287 13.18 2.23 34.32
C LEU A 287 12.87 0.76 34.05
N LEU A 288 13.81 0.02 33.45
CA LEU A 288 13.68 -1.41 33.21
C LEU A 288 13.57 -2.19 34.52
N ASN A 289 14.39 -1.85 35.52
CA ASN A 289 14.37 -2.48 36.85
C ASN A 289 13.03 -2.25 37.57
N ILE A 290 12.47 -1.04 37.49
CA ILE A 290 11.12 -0.76 37.97
C ILE A 290 10.10 -1.63 37.25
N CYS A 291 10.15 -1.68 35.90
CA CYS A 291 9.21 -2.49 35.13
C CYS A 291 9.29 -3.98 35.46
N LYS A 292 10.47 -4.53 35.72
CA LYS A 292 10.64 -5.94 36.09
C LYS A 292 9.88 -6.33 37.40
N GLN A 293 9.61 -5.37 38.28
CA GLN A 293 8.86 -5.62 39.53
C GLN A 293 7.35 -5.66 39.30
N TYR A 294 6.81 -4.89 38.32
CA TYR A 294 5.38 -4.68 38.14
C TYR A 294 4.82 -5.25 36.84
N VAL A 295 5.68 -5.77 35.98
CA VAL A 295 5.29 -6.32 34.68
C VAL A 295 5.67 -7.81 34.60
N PRO A 296 4.71 -8.70 34.40
CA PRO A 296 5.04 -10.13 34.29
C PRO A 296 5.82 -10.40 32.99
N THR A 297 6.70 -11.40 33.04
CA THR A 297 7.40 -11.87 31.85
C THR A 297 6.45 -12.52 30.85
N LYS A 298 6.70 -12.35 29.58
CA LYS A 298 5.97 -13.06 28.51
C LYS A 298 6.16 -14.57 28.69
N ARG A 299 5.08 -15.29 28.82
CA ARG A 299 5.15 -16.76 28.77
C ARG A 299 5.74 -17.17 27.42
N PRO A 300 6.68 -18.13 27.38
CA PRO A 300 7.12 -18.69 26.10
C PRO A 300 5.86 -19.16 25.36
N GLN A 301 5.59 -18.59 24.20
CA GLN A 301 4.57 -19.15 23.32
C GLN A 301 5.08 -20.54 22.95
N SER A 302 4.42 -21.59 23.48
CA SER A 302 4.62 -22.92 22.95
C SER A 302 4.41 -22.83 21.45
N SER A 303 5.35 -23.35 20.66
CA SER A 303 5.36 -23.34 19.20
C SER A 303 4.16 -24.06 18.57
N HIS A 304 3.30 -24.61 19.38
CA HIS A 304 1.98 -25.10 19.02
C HIS A 304 0.98 -24.01 19.40
N GLY A 305 0.78 -23.05 18.52
CA GLY A 305 -0.43 -22.22 18.44
C GLY A 305 -1.65 -23.09 18.11
N ARG A 306 -1.90 -24.14 18.87
CA ARG A 306 -3.20 -24.74 18.98
C ARG A 306 -4.06 -23.70 19.67
N THR A 307 -4.79 -22.89 18.90
CA THR A 307 -6.01 -22.29 19.40
C THR A 307 -6.81 -23.44 20.01
N GLY A 308 -6.79 -23.50 21.35
CA GLY A 308 -7.44 -24.61 22.05
C GLY A 308 -8.86 -24.70 21.52
N ARG A 309 -9.26 -25.91 21.09
CA ARG A 309 -10.63 -26.14 20.60
C ARG A 309 -11.60 -25.57 21.63
N PRO A 310 -12.68 -24.91 21.20
CA PRO A 310 -13.67 -24.35 22.12
C PRO A 310 -14.10 -25.39 23.14
N ARG A 311 -14.27 -25.00 24.38
CA ARG A 311 -14.67 -25.93 25.45
C ARG A 311 -15.95 -26.71 25.09
N GLU A 312 -16.92 -26.02 24.48
CA GLU A 312 -18.16 -26.60 23.99
C GLU A 312 -17.90 -27.70 22.95
N VAL A 313 -17.05 -27.43 21.95
CA VAL A 313 -16.66 -28.38 20.89
C VAL A 313 -15.98 -29.63 21.52
N ASN A 314 -15.11 -29.43 22.49
CA ASN A 314 -14.45 -30.54 23.17
C ASN A 314 -15.47 -31.42 23.91
N ALA A 315 -16.47 -30.82 24.56
CA ALA A 315 -17.53 -31.55 25.25
C ALA A 315 -18.38 -32.38 24.27
N LEU A 316 -18.82 -31.77 23.16
CA LEU A 316 -19.58 -32.45 22.12
C LEU A 316 -18.78 -33.57 21.44
N ARG A 317 -17.50 -33.38 21.16
CA ARG A 317 -16.63 -34.44 20.64
C ARG A 317 -16.44 -35.61 21.59
N ARG A 318 -16.38 -35.37 22.90
CA ARG A 318 -16.35 -36.46 23.89
C ARG A 318 -17.66 -37.24 23.85
N ARG A 319 -18.82 -36.56 23.74
CA ARG A 319 -20.15 -37.22 23.60
C ARG A 319 -20.19 -38.01 22.29
N ARG A 320 -19.78 -37.46 21.18
CA ARG A 320 -19.69 -38.12 19.89
C ARG A 320 -18.85 -39.39 19.92
N LYS A 321 -17.66 -39.34 20.54
CA LYS A 321 -16.79 -40.53 20.70
C LYS A 321 -17.46 -41.64 21.54
N ARG A 322 -18.25 -41.28 22.56
CA ARG A 322 -19.01 -42.25 23.35
C ARG A 322 -20.12 -42.93 22.54
N VAL A 323 -20.86 -42.17 21.73
CA VAL A 323 -21.91 -42.71 20.82
C VAL A 323 -21.26 -43.61 19.78
N GLN A 324 -20.15 -43.17 19.17
CA GLN A 324 -19.44 -43.97 18.18
C GLN A 324 -18.96 -45.31 18.74
N LYS A 325 -18.40 -45.32 19.95
CA LYS A 325 -18.03 -46.58 20.63
C LYS A 325 -19.22 -47.52 20.84
N LYS A 326 -20.41 -46.97 21.19
CA LYS A 326 -21.62 -47.78 21.37
C LYS A 326 -22.09 -48.40 20.03
N ILE A 327 -21.98 -47.67 18.91
CA ILE A 327 -22.31 -48.19 17.57
C ILE A 327 -21.35 -49.35 17.22
N THR A 328 -20.02 -49.14 17.46
CA THR A 328 -19.03 -50.20 17.15
C THR A 328 -19.24 -51.47 17.96
N LEU A 329 -19.72 -51.37 19.23
CA LEU A 329 -19.97 -52.49 20.09
C LEU A 329 -21.23 -53.28 19.69
N LEU A 330 -22.16 -52.68 18.95
CA LEU A 330 -23.40 -53.35 18.51
C LEU A 330 -23.23 -54.18 17.23
N GLY A 331 -22.02 -54.20 16.65
CA GLY A 331 -21.68 -55.05 15.46
C GLY A 331 -22.67 -54.93 14.33
N GLY A 332 -22.26 -54.44 13.19
CA GLY A 332 -22.91 -54.28 11.84
C GLY A 332 -24.31 -54.82 11.47
N GLN A 333 -25.24 -55.07 12.39
CA GLN A 333 -26.62 -55.43 12.06
C GLN A 333 -27.46 -54.19 11.73
N ALA A 334 -27.62 -53.89 10.45
CA ALA A 334 -28.28 -52.67 9.92
C ALA A 334 -29.73 -52.47 10.35
N GLU A 335 -30.41 -53.51 10.84
CA GLU A 335 -31.85 -53.48 11.20
C GLU A 335 -32.12 -53.29 12.69
N ASN A 336 -31.12 -53.10 13.53
CA ASN A 336 -31.33 -52.92 14.97
C ASN A 336 -31.84 -51.50 15.28
N PRO A 337 -33.06 -51.33 15.84
CA PRO A 337 -33.63 -50.01 16.14
C PRO A 337 -32.74 -49.12 17.03
N ARG A 338 -31.98 -49.75 17.94
CA ARG A 338 -31.00 -49.03 18.81
C ARG A 338 -29.81 -48.50 18.04
N GLN A 339 -29.40 -49.16 16.97
CA GLN A 339 -28.31 -48.72 16.10
C GLN A 339 -28.76 -47.54 15.26
N VAL A 340 -29.96 -47.55 14.74
CA VAL A 340 -30.57 -46.45 14.00
C VAL A 340 -30.70 -45.19 14.88
N ASP A 341 -31.15 -45.34 16.12
CA ASP A 341 -31.25 -44.23 17.07
C ASP A 341 -29.86 -43.66 17.42
N LEU A 342 -28.84 -44.48 17.62
CA LEU A 342 -27.48 -44.03 17.83
C LEU A 342 -26.84 -43.34 16.62
N GLN A 343 -27.17 -43.79 15.40
CA GLN A 343 -26.75 -43.13 14.16
C GLN A 343 -27.39 -41.76 14.01
N ARG A 344 -28.69 -41.58 14.28
CA ARG A 344 -29.36 -40.29 14.34
C ARG A 344 -28.73 -39.35 15.35
N LYS A 345 -28.40 -39.84 16.56
CA LYS A 345 -27.68 -39.08 17.59
C LYS A 345 -26.26 -38.69 17.17
N LEU A 346 -25.58 -39.50 16.35
CA LEU A 346 -24.27 -39.19 15.82
C LEU A 346 -24.35 -38.03 14.84
N ILE A 347 -25.35 -38.10 13.90
CA ILE A 347 -25.61 -37.04 12.92
C ILE A 347 -25.95 -35.72 13.64
N ASP A 348 -26.81 -35.76 14.65
CA ASP A 348 -27.18 -34.57 15.43
C ASP A 348 -25.99 -33.96 16.16
N LEU A 349 -25.14 -34.81 16.76
CA LEU A 349 -23.90 -34.34 17.39
C LEU A 349 -22.92 -33.75 16.39
N ASP A 350 -22.84 -34.27 15.16
CA ASP A 350 -22.00 -33.67 14.09
C ASP A 350 -22.53 -32.31 13.67
N LEU A 351 -23.85 -32.13 13.58
CA LEU A 351 -24.46 -30.82 13.32
C LEU A 351 -24.23 -29.83 14.47
N GLN A 352 -24.36 -30.28 15.72
CA GLN A 352 -24.08 -29.48 16.91
C GLN A 352 -22.60 -29.06 16.97
N ILE A 353 -21.66 -29.92 16.63
CA ILE A 353 -20.24 -29.63 16.55
C ILE A 353 -19.98 -28.58 15.48
N LYS A 354 -20.58 -28.73 14.29
CA LYS A 354 -20.47 -27.77 13.19
C LYS A 354 -20.98 -26.37 13.60
N SER A 355 -22.16 -26.33 14.23
CA SER A 355 -22.76 -25.10 14.74
C SER A 355 -21.93 -24.44 15.86
N ALA A 356 -21.34 -25.23 16.75
CA ALA A 356 -20.47 -24.72 17.82
C ALA A 356 -19.16 -24.13 17.27
N TYR A 357 -18.58 -24.72 16.23
CA TYR A 357 -17.43 -24.14 15.52
C TYR A 357 -17.80 -22.81 14.84
N GLN A 358 -18.97 -22.76 14.21
CA GLN A 358 -19.45 -21.56 13.52
C GLN A 358 -19.63 -20.39 14.52
N ARG A 359 -20.32 -20.64 15.65
CA ARG A 359 -20.47 -19.63 16.72
C ARG A 359 -19.15 -19.14 17.31
N ASP A 360 -18.17 -20.03 17.50
CA ASP A 360 -16.85 -19.64 18.00
C ASP A 360 -16.09 -18.79 16.99
N PHE A 361 -16.21 -19.13 15.72
CA PHE A 361 -15.59 -18.38 14.63
C PHE A 361 -16.18 -16.97 14.54
N GLU A 362 -17.51 -16.84 14.51
CA GLU A 362 -18.22 -15.55 14.48
C GLU A 362 -17.85 -14.67 15.68
N ARG A 363 -17.78 -15.23 16.87
CA ARG A 363 -17.35 -14.51 18.08
C ARG A 363 -15.91 -13.99 17.96
N LYS A 364 -14.99 -14.78 17.36
CA LYS A 364 -13.61 -14.37 17.14
C LYS A 364 -13.52 -13.25 16.10
N GLU A 365 -14.27 -13.34 15.02
CA GLU A 365 -14.32 -12.28 14.02
C GLU A 365 -14.88 -10.98 14.61
N LEU A 366 -15.96 -11.03 15.35
CA LEU A 366 -16.50 -9.84 16.04
C LEU A 366 -15.46 -9.20 16.97
N ALA A 367 -14.74 -10.01 17.75
CA ALA A 367 -13.67 -9.48 18.61
C ALA A 367 -12.52 -8.83 17.83
N VAL A 368 -12.23 -9.30 16.63
CA VAL A 368 -11.26 -8.68 15.72
C VAL A 368 -11.82 -7.37 15.17
N ILE A 369 -13.10 -7.32 14.80
CA ILE A 369 -13.77 -6.11 14.30
C ILE A 369 -13.73 -4.98 15.33
N GLU A 370 -13.99 -5.28 16.63
CA GLU A 370 -13.88 -4.27 17.68
C GLU A 370 -12.46 -3.70 17.78
N LYS A 371 -11.45 -4.56 17.65
CA LYS A 371 -10.05 -4.10 17.59
C LYS A 371 -9.75 -3.28 16.33
N ILE A 372 -10.34 -3.63 15.18
CA ILE A 372 -10.18 -2.90 13.91
C ILE A 372 -10.78 -1.49 14.03
N LYS A 373 -11.91 -1.30 14.71
CA LYS A 373 -12.50 0.02 14.96
C LYS A 373 -11.53 0.97 15.67
N LEU A 374 -10.69 0.43 16.56
CA LEU A 374 -9.67 1.17 17.30
C LEU A 374 -8.34 1.30 16.54
N ASN A 375 -7.94 0.24 15.83
CA ASN A 375 -6.69 0.16 15.10
C ASN A 375 -6.85 -0.64 13.79
N PRO A 376 -7.01 0.02 12.65
CA PRO A 376 -7.17 -0.64 11.35
C PRO A 376 -6.04 -1.61 10.96
N LYS A 377 -4.84 -1.45 11.51
CA LYS A 377 -3.71 -2.36 11.22
C LYS A 377 -3.93 -3.79 11.73
N VAL A 378 -4.87 -3.99 12.66
CA VAL A 378 -5.22 -5.33 13.18
C VAL A 378 -5.74 -6.25 12.07
N PHE A 379 -6.41 -5.71 11.06
CA PHE A 379 -6.83 -6.47 9.88
C PHE A 379 -5.65 -7.21 9.23
N TYR A 380 -4.55 -6.50 8.97
CA TYR A 380 -3.39 -7.09 8.30
C TYR A 380 -2.75 -8.21 9.12
N SER A 381 -2.73 -8.07 10.45
CA SER A 381 -2.24 -9.14 11.32
C SER A 381 -3.21 -10.32 11.38
N TYR A 382 -4.53 -10.06 11.34
CA TYR A 382 -5.56 -11.07 11.26
C TYR A 382 -5.52 -11.79 9.90
N ALA A 383 -5.49 -11.07 8.80
CA ALA A 383 -5.32 -11.62 7.46
C ALA A 383 -4.04 -12.45 7.35
N LYS A 384 -2.93 -11.94 7.90
CA LYS A 384 -1.65 -12.63 7.94
C LYS A 384 -1.68 -13.91 8.81
N SER A 385 -2.48 -13.96 9.87
CA SER A 385 -2.66 -15.17 10.68
C SER A 385 -3.49 -16.25 9.98
N HIS A 386 -4.28 -15.86 8.97
CA HIS A 386 -5.04 -16.75 8.10
C HIS A 386 -4.30 -17.06 6.80
N SER A 387 -3.30 -16.27 6.44
CA SER A 387 -2.38 -16.60 5.34
C SER A 387 -1.21 -17.42 5.87
N VAL A 388 -0.90 -18.51 5.20
CA VAL A 388 0.19 -19.43 5.59
C VAL A 388 1.56 -18.79 5.37
N VAL A 389 1.64 -17.73 4.55
CA VAL A 389 2.91 -17.07 4.23
C VAL A 389 3.23 -15.94 5.21
N LYS A 390 4.29 -16.12 6.00
CA LYS A 390 4.93 -15.02 6.72
C LYS A 390 5.67 -14.15 5.68
N CYS A 391 5.34 -12.85 5.62
CA CYS A 391 6.09 -11.89 4.78
C CYS A 391 7.49 -11.67 5.35
N ASN A 392 8.37 -12.64 5.19
CA ASN A 392 9.79 -12.53 5.53
C ASN A 392 10.56 -12.35 4.22
N ILE A 393 11.68 -11.65 4.27
CA ILE A 393 12.60 -11.61 3.14
C ILE A 393 13.28 -12.98 3.07
N ALA A 394 12.90 -13.77 2.08
CA ALA A 394 13.37 -15.15 1.94
C ALA A 394 14.75 -15.22 1.30
N MET A 395 15.02 -14.33 0.32
CA MET A 395 16.26 -14.30 -0.46
C MET A 395 16.55 -12.89 -0.94
N LEU A 396 17.83 -12.56 -1.08
CA LEU A 396 18.31 -11.37 -1.79
C LEU A 396 19.43 -11.72 -2.76
N ARG A 397 19.57 -10.88 -3.79
CA ARG A 397 20.66 -10.92 -4.76
C ARG A 397 21.52 -9.68 -4.57
N ASP A 398 22.83 -9.82 -4.48
CA ASP A 398 23.74 -8.68 -4.46
C ASP A 398 23.98 -8.09 -5.86
N GLY A 399 24.79 -7.01 -5.94
CA GLY A 399 25.14 -6.36 -7.20
C GLY A 399 25.94 -7.25 -8.16
N ASN A 400 26.55 -8.32 -7.67
CA ASN A 400 27.31 -9.31 -8.46
C ASN A 400 26.47 -10.53 -8.87
N GLY A 401 25.17 -10.50 -8.62
CA GLY A 401 24.26 -11.60 -8.97
C GLY A 401 24.18 -12.74 -7.96
N ARG A 402 25.02 -12.73 -6.90
CA ARG A 402 25.07 -13.77 -5.88
C ARG A 402 23.85 -13.74 -4.97
N LYS A 403 23.24 -14.92 -4.75
CA LYS A 403 22.01 -15.08 -3.97
C LYS A 403 22.30 -15.43 -2.50
N TYR A 404 21.55 -14.84 -1.58
CA TYR A 404 21.68 -15.04 -0.13
C TYR A 404 20.33 -15.40 0.48
N VAL A 405 20.29 -16.52 1.23
CA VAL A 405 19.06 -17.04 1.88
C VAL A 405 19.13 -17.02 3.42
N LYS A 406 20.35 -17.01 3.98
CA LYS A 406 20.52 -16.96 5.44
C LYS A 406 20.19 -15.58 5.97
N PRO A 407 19.32 -15.42 7.02
CA PRO A 407 18.89 -14.11 7.54
C PRO A 407 20.01 -13.15 7.88
N GLN A 408 21.12 -13.66 8.45
CA GLN A 408 22.30 -12.85 8.77
C GLN A 408 22.96 -12.27 7.53
N HIS A 409 23.09 -13.05 6.46
CA HIS A 409 23.68 -12.59 5.20
C HIS A 409 22.74 -11.62 4.50
N ILE A 410 21.43 -11.88 4.51
CA ILE A 410 20.41 -10.97 3.97
C ILE A 410 20.49 -9.59 4.67
N ALA A 411 20.60 -9.58 6.00
CA ALA A 411 20.74 -8.34 6.77
C ALA A 411 22.02 -7.57 6.38
N ASN A 412 23.16 -8.27 6.19
CA ASN A 412 24.41 -7.64 5.77
C ASN A 412 24.36 -7.11 4.33
N VAL A 413 23.73 -7.83 3.39
CA VAL A 413 23.53 -7.36 2.00
C VAL A 413 22.72 -6.07 1.97
N LEU A 414 21.63 -6.00 2.75
CA LEU A 414 20.85 -4.77 2.86
C LEU A 414 21.63 -3.63 3.52
N GLN A 415 22.41 -3.93 4.57
CA GLN A 415 23.24 -2.92 5.23
C GLN A 415 24.28 -2.35 4.27
N ASN A 416 25.01 -3.19 3.54
CA ASN A 416 25.98 -2.75 2.54
C ASN A 416 25.32 -1.88 1.47
N TYR A 417 24.12 -2.28 0.98
CA TYR A 417 23.39 -1.49 0.02
C TYR A 417 22.94 -0.14 0.59
N PHE A 418 22.39 -0.11 1.81
CA PHE A 418 21.93 1.14 2.41
C PHE A 418 23.11 2.08 2.72
N SER A 419 24.28 1.55 3.12
CA SER A 419 25.48 2.36 3.34
C SER A 419 26.09 2.90 2.04
N SER A 420 25.99 2.15 0.93
CA SER A 420 26.51 2.60 -0.38
C SER A 420 25.70 3.75 -1.00
N VAL A 421 24.54 4.08 -0.42
CA VAL A 421 23.67 5.18 -0.91
C VAL A 421 24.10 6.53 -0.34
N TYR A 422 24.79 6.55 0.81
CA TYR A 422 25.20 7.80 1.43
C TYR A 422 26.14 8.61 0.54
N SER A 423 26.01 9.92 0.63
CA SER A 423 26.95 10.85 -0.01
C SER A 423 28.21 10.98 0.83
N ASP A 424 29.36 11.02 0.17
CA ASP A 424 30.57 11.42 0.88
C ASP A 424 30.41 12.85 1.41
N PRO A 425 30.90 13.14 2.62
CA PRO A 425 30.93 14.52 3.13
C PRO A 425 31.61 15.40 2.11
N SER A 426 31.00 16.54 1.78
CA SER A 426 31.59 17.51 0.87
C SER A 426 32.98 17.93 1.39
N CYS A 427 34.01 17.79 0.56
CA CYS A 427 35.34 18.32 0.83
C CYS A 427 35.24 19.83 1.06
N GLU A 428 36.15 20.36 1.86
CA GLU A 428 36.17 21.66 2.57
C GLU A 428 35.88 22.94 1.78
N ASP A 429 35.64 22.92 0.47
CA ASP A 429 35.42 24.07 -0.40
C ASP A 429 34.01 24.28 -0.91
N VAL A 430 32.95 23.89 -0.15
CA VAL A 430 31.62 24.31 -0.51
C VAL A 430 31.47 25.81 -0.25
N GLN A 431 31.67 26.61 -1.30
CA GLN A 431 31.23 27.99 -1.29
C GLN A 431 29.81 28.08 -0.79
N ALA A 432 29.59 28.90 0.24
CA ALA A 432 28.25 29.13 0.77
C ALA A 432 27.29 29.35 -0.39
N PRO A 433 26.21 28.58 -0.52
CA PRO A 433 25.23 28.84 -1.54
C PRO A 433 24.87 30.33 -1.48
N GLN A 434 24.96 31.04 -2.60
CA GLN A 434 24.41 32.40 -2.68
C GLN A 434 22.89 32.22 -2.62
N PHE A 435 22.31 32.39 -1.44
CA PHE A 435 20.87 32.37 -1.24
C PHE A 435 20.36 33.78 -1.49
N ASP A 436 19.60 33.99 -2.55
CA ASP A 436 18.72 35.15 -2.68
C ASP A 436 17.49 34.98 -1.76
N TYR A 437 17.76 34.83 -0.46
CA TYR A 437 16.68 34.92 0.54
C TYR A 437 16.53 36.40 0.93
N PRO A 438 15.29 36.90 1.04
CA PRO A 438 15.07 38.18 1.69
C PRO A 438 15.69 38.09 3.08
N HIS A 439 16.49 39.08 3.47
CA HIS A 439 17.14 39.17 4.77
C HIS A 439 16.13 38.83 5.86
N ILE A 440 16.36 37.74 6.57
CA ILE A 440 15.48 37.28 7.63
C ILE A 440 15.77 38.19 8.83
N GLU A 441 14.98 39.23 8.98
CA GLU A 441 15.10 40.21 10.09
C GLU A 441 14.80 39.59 11.46
N LYS A 442 14.15 38.41 11.50
CA LYS A 442 13.71 37.77 12.74
C LYS A 442 14.55 36.54 13.04
N GLN A 443 15.30 36.61 14.10
CA GLN A 443 15.99 35.46 14.68
C GLN A 443 15.15 34.84 15.79
N MET A 444 15.29 33.54 15.98
CA MET A 444 14.68 32.82 17.09
C MET A 444 15.34 33.27 18.39
N THR A 445 14.53 33.68 19.37
CA THR A 445 15.01 34.19 20.67
C THR A 445 15.05 33.10 21.74
N ASP A 446 15.77 33.30 22.82
CA ASP A 446 15.86 32.38 23.95
C ASP A 446 14.48 32.05 24.57
N GLU A 447 13.57 33.02 24.61
CA GLU A 447 12.20 32.85 25.14
C GLU A 447 11.41 31.81 24.39
N VAL A 448 11.66 31.63 23.07
CA VAL A 448 10.98 30.66 22.22
C VAL A 448 11.50 29.23 22.46
N LEU A 449 12.74 29.13 23.01
CA LEU A 449 13.40 27.83 23.23
C LEU A 449 12.98 27.13 24.52
N ASP A 450 12.33 27.81 25.45
CA ASP A 450 11.90 27.17 26.68
C ASP A 450 10.73 26.23 26.46
N PHE A 451 10.75 25.11 27.17
CA PHE A 451 9.70 24.10 27.13
C PHE A 451 9.39 23.60 28.52
N THR A 452 8.13 23.34 28.79
CA THR A 452 7.62 22.95 30.08
C THR A 452 7.52 21.42 30.24
N THR A 453 7.28 20.98 31.46
CA THR A 453 6.97 19.56 31.74
C THR A 453 5.68 19.13 31.04
N GLU A 454 4.72 20.05 30.90
CA GLU A 454 3.43 19.85 30.23
C GLU A 454 3.63 19.65 28.72
N ASP A 455 4.58 20.34 28.08
CA ASP A 455 4.94 20.13 26.67
C ASP A 455 5.50 18.73 26.46
N VAL A 456 6.35 18.26 27.38
CA VAL A 456 6.90 16.89 27.33
C VAL A 456 5.79 15.86 27.57
N GLU A 457 4.89 16.08 28.52
CA GLU A 457 3.74 15.20 28.75
C GLU A 457 2.84 15.12 27.52
N ALA A 458 2.52 16.24 26.89
CA ALA A 458 1.76 16.31 25.66
C ALA A 458 2.44 15.52 24.52
N ALA A 459 3.75 15.69 24.36
CA ALA A 459 4.54 14.97 23.37
C ALA A 459 4.55 13.44 23.63
N ILE A 460 4.55 12.99 24.87
CA ILE A 460 4.41 11.58 25.24
C ILE A 460 3.03 11.07 24.83
N LYS A 461 1.96 11.81 25.12
CA LYS A 461 0.58 11.42 24.78
C LYS A 461 0.34 11.26 23.27
N GLU A 462 1.09 11.96 22.43
CA GLU A 462 1.04 11.84 20.97
C GLU A 462 1.72 10.55 20.44
N LEU A 463 2.51 9.82 21.22
CA LEU A 463 3.14 8.57 20.78
C LEU A 463 2.08 7.56 20.31
N LYS A 464 2.36 6.80 19.25
CA LYS A 464 1.48 5.73 18.78
C LYS A 464 1.80 4.44 19.53
N ASN A 465 0.83 3.86 20.24
CA ASN A 465 1.00 2.62 21.01
C ASN A 465 1.48 1.42 20.16
N SER A 466 1.16 1.43 18.87
CA SER A 466 1.48 0.34 17.93
C SER A 466 2.84 0.47 17.26
N SER A 467 3.67 1.48 17.61
CA SER A 467 5.00 1.66 17.03
C SER A 467 6.00 0.65 17.62
N ALA A 468 6.90 0.16 16.78
CA ALA A 468 8.01 -0.68 17.22
C ALA A 468 8.99 0.11 18.08
N SER A 469 9.55 -0.53 19.11
CA SER A 469 10.56 0.09 19.97
C SER A 469 11.87 0.29 19.22
N GLY A 470 12.65 1.29 19.64
CA GLY A 470 14.01 1.51 19.18
C GLY A 470 15.01 0.51 19.78
N PRO A 471 16.34 0.78 19.64
CA PRO A 471 17.40 -0.07 20.19
C PRO A 471 17.36 -0.23 21.71
N ASP A 472 16.89 0.79 22.42
CA ASP A 472 16.69 0.81 23.88
C ASP A 472 15.56 -0.10 24.37
N GLY A 473 14.73 -0.62 23.45
CA GLY A 473 13.61 -1.51 23.74
C GLY A 473 12.42 -0.87 24.45
N VAL A 474 12.46 0.42 24.82
CA VAL A 474 11.39 1.09 25.58
C VAL A 474 10.10 1.17 24.75
N PRO A 475 9.00 0.55 25.20
CA PRO A 475 7.77 0.54 24.42
C PRO A 475 6.97 1.85 24.62
N ALA A 476 6.34 2.34 23.55
CA ALA A 476 5.52 3.54 23.59
C ALA A 476 4.35 3.45 24.59
N VAL A 477 3.80 2.26 24.81
CA VAL A 477 2.71 2.03 25.77
C VAL A 477 3.13 2.34 27.20
N LEU A 478 4.36 2.02 27.60
CA LEU A 478 4.91 2.35 28.91
C LEU A 478 4.97 3.87 29.13
N LEU A 479 5.59 4.58 28.19
CA LEU A 479 5.71 6.03 28.26
C LEU A 479 4.35 6.70 28.35
N LYS A 480 3.39 6.27 27.52
CA LYS A 480 2.03 6.84 27.52
C LYS A 480 1.26 6.57 28.80
N SER A 481 1.32 5.35 29.32
CA SER A 481 0.59 4.97 30.53
C SER A 481 1.15 5.64 31.78
N CYS A 482 2.43 6.00 31.78
CA CYS A 482 3.11 6.69 32.86
C CYS A 482 3.50 8.14 32.48
N SER A 483 2.75 8.78 31.56
CA SER A 483 3.13 10.09 30.98
C SER A 483 3.36 11.17 32.06
N GLN A 484 2.47 11.27 33.04
CA GLN A 484 2.54 12.26 34.11
C GLN A 484 3.78 12.02 35.01
N ALA A 485 4.06 10.77 35.37
CA ALA A 485 5.20 10.42 36.23
C ALA A 485 6.56 10.59 35.52
N LEU A 486 6.62 10.36 34.21
CA LEU A 486 7.83 10.44 33.40
C LEU A 486 8.12 11.83 32.84
N ALA A 487 7.14 12.72 32.76
CA ALA A 487 7.30 14.03 32.13
C ALA A 487 8.38 14.88 32.82
N GLY A 488 8.40 14.94 34.15
CA GLY A 488 9.41 15.70 34.93
C GLY A 488 10.84 15.20 34.68
N PRO A 489 11.13 13.92 34.96
CA PRO A 489 12.46 13.34 34.72
C PRO A 489 12.95 13.48 33.28
N LEU A 490 12.08 13.28 32.29
CA LEU A 490 12.43 13.46 30.89
C LEU A 490 12.64 14.92 30.52
N ALA A 491 11.85 15.86 31.07
CA ALA A 491 12.05 17.28 30.85
C ALA A 491 13.41 17.75 31.40
N SER A 492 13.81 17.31 32.58
CA SER A 492 15.12 17.61 33.18
C SER A 492 16.28 17.09 32.30
N MET A 493 16.24 15.82 31.94
CA MET A 493 17.24 15.20 31.09
C MET A 493 17.40 15.95 29.76
N TRP A 494 16.28 16.32 29.11
CA TRP A 494 16.31 16.97 27.81
C TRP A 494 16.69 18.46 27.89
N ARG A 495 16.35 19.18 28.97
CA ARG A 495 16.84 20.56 29.20
C ARG A 495 18.35 20.57 29.32
N ARG A 496 18.93 19.62 30.06
CA ARG A 496 20.39 19.48 30.18
C ARG A 496 21.04 19.18 28.84
N SER A 497 20.53 18.15 28.12
CA SER A 497 20.99 17.78 26.77
C SER A 497 20.92 18.96 25.79
N PHE A 498 19.84 19.73 25.84
CA PHE A 498 19.59 20.85 24.93
C PHE A 498 20.53 22.03 25.25
N ARG A 499 20.67 22.41 26.52
CA ARG A 499 21.56 23.48 26.96
C ARG A 499 23.02 23.18 26.60
N ASP A 500 23.45 21.93 26.78
CA ASP A 500 24.81 21.50 26.48
C ASP A 500 25.00 21.28 24.94
N GLY A 501 23.92 21.25 24.14
CA GLY A 501 23.95 21.04 22.68
C GLY A 501 24.35 19.60 22.31
N VAL A 502 24.12 18.61 23.18
CA VAL A 502 24.61 17.23 23.02
C VAL A 502 23.50 16.21 23.04
N VAL A 503 23.42 15.42 21.99
CA VAL A 503 22.59 14.19 21.96
C VAL A 503 23.43 13.01 22.45
N PRO A 504 23.01 12.31 23.51
CA PRO A 504 23.73 11.16 24.03
C PRO A 504 23.95 10.05 23.00
N THR A 505 25.14 9.48 22.92
CA THR A 505 25.53 8.43 21.98
C THR A 505 24.65 7.18 22.12
N PHE A 506 24.17 6.89 23.33
CA PHE A 506 23.20 5.83 23.61
C PHE A 506 21.94 5.92 22.72
N TYR A 507 21.52 7.13 22.35
CA TYR A 507 20.34 7.36 21.50
C TYR A 507 20.65 7.55 20.01
N LYS A 508 21.93 7.55 19.61
CA LYS A 508 22.34 7.72 18.20
C LYS A 508 22.26 6.44 17.37
N MET A 509 22.08 5.26 18.01
CA MET A 509 21.87 3.99 17.32
C MET A 509 20.46 3.89 16.73
N SER A 510 20.34 3.33 15.54
CA SER A 510 19.08 3.04 14.86
C SER A 510 18.99 1.57 14.44
N LEU A 511 17.82 0.92 14.64
CA LEU A 511 17.49 -0.35 14.02
C LEU A 511 16.76 -0.08 12.69
N VAL A 512 17.29 -0.55 11.58
CA VAL A 512 16.68 -0.34 10.27
C VAL A 512 15.82 -1.55 9.90
N SER A 513 14.53 -1.31 9.70
CA SER A 513 13.59 -2.29 9.16
C SER A 513 13.42 -2.07 7.66
N PRO A 514 13.81 -3.03 6.80
CA PRO A 514 13.64 -2.91 5.36
C PRO A 514 12.16 -3.05 4.98
N LEU A 515 11.61 -2.05 4.26
CA LEU A 515 10.24 -2.05 3.77
C LEU A 515 10.24 -2.14 2.24
N HIS A 516 9.69 -3.22 1.69
CA HIS A 516 9.58 -3.39 0.24
C HIS A 516 8.68 -2.30 -0.38
N LYS A 517 9.17 -1.63 -1.45
CA LYS A 517 8.50 -0.50 -2.13
C LYS A 517 7.66 -1.00 -3.31
N LYS A 518 8.30 -1.55 -4.32
CA LYS A 518 7.73 -2.08 -5.58
C LYS A 518 8.82 -2.89 -6.29
N GLY A 519 8.45 -3.59 -7.34
CA GLY A 519 9.38 -4.44 -8.10
C GLY A 519 9.59 -5.80 -7.44
N ASP A 520 10.63 -6.52 -7.86
CA ASP A 520 10.97 -7.81 -7.28
C ASP A 520 11.41 -7.68 -5.81
N LYS A 521 11.24 -8.74 -5.05
CA LYS A 521 11.60 -8.80 -3.63
C LYS A 521 13.04 -9.27 -3.39
N ILE A 522 13.78 -9.58 -4.46
CA ILE A 522 15.14 -10.12 -4.36
C ILE A 522 16.20 -9.04 -4.53
N THR A 523 15.85 -7.87 -5.07
CA THR A 523 16.76 -6.74 -5.29
C THR A 523 16.78 -5.80 -4.08
N PRO A 524 17.92 -5.55 -3.44
CA PRO A 524 18.05 -4.67 -2.28
C PRO A 524 17.55 -3.24 -2.54
N GLY A 525 17.71 -2.73 -3.78
CA GLY A 525 17.25 -1.40 -4.22
C GLY A 525 15.74 -1.17 -4.11
N ASN A 526 14.96 -2.25 -4.09
CA ASN A 526 13.51 -2.20 -3.94
C ASN A 526 13.04 -2.06 -2.49
N TYR A 527 13.96 -1.93 -1.54
CA TYR A 527 13.64 -1.73 -0.12
C TYR A 527 13.96 -0.30 0.34
N ARG A 528 13.09 0.24 1.20
CA ARG A 528 13.31 1.50 1.93
C ARG A 528 13.85 1.19 3.33
N PRO A 529 14.90 1.89 3.81
CA PRO A 529 15.36 1.78 5.18
C PRO A 529 14.46 2.58 6.11
N VAL A 530 13.66 1.92 6.95
CA VAL A 530 12.87 2.61 7.98
C VAL A 530 13.59 2.51 9.30
N SER A 531 14.11 3.63 9.81
CA SER A 531 14.84 3.72 11.05
C SER A 531 13.92 3.69 12.27
N LEU A 532 14.12 2.70 13.12
CA LEU A 532 13.47 2.57 14.43
C LEU A 532 14.40 3.23 15.46
N THR A 533 14.10 4.48 15.80
CA THR A 533 14.81 5.25 16.84
C THR A 533 14.10 5.15 18.17
N SER A 534 14.79 5.49 19.28
CA SER A 534 14.24 5.50 20.64
C SER A 534 12.96 6.33 20.75
N HIS A 535 11.96 5.84 21.47
CA HIS A 535 10.76 6.60 21.75
C HIS A 535 11.00 7.77 22.69
N ILE A 536 12.01 7.68 23.56
CA ILE A 536 12.42 8.74 24.48
C ILE A 536 12.94 9.94 23.68
N VAL A 537 13.78 9.70 22.66
CA VAL A 537 14.26 10.76 21.75
C VAL A 537 13.09 11.35 20.95
N LYS A 538 12.20 10.51 20.42
CA LYS A 538 11.00 10.97 19.67
C LYS A 538 10.10 11.89 20.47
N VAL A 539 10.06 11.77 21.80
CA VAL A 539 9.34 12.72 22.66
C VAL A 539 9.96 14.10 22.54
N PHE A 540 11.28 14.18 22.68
CA PHE A 540 11.97 15.47 22.60
C PHE A 540 11.99 16.03 21.18
N GLU A 541 12.22 15.21 20.17
CA GLU A 541 12.06 15.62 18.77
C GLU A 541 10.69 16.29 18.51
N ARG A 542 9.59 15.84 19.17
CA ARG A 542 8.28 16.49 19.04
C ARG A 542 8.25 17.87 19.67
N VAL A 543 8.86 18.02 20.83
CA VAL A 543 8.95 19.33 21.49
C VAL A 543 9.71 20.31 20.59
N LEU A 544 10.90 19.93 20.13
CA LEU A 544 11.71 20.75 19.22
C LEU A 544 11.01 21.00 17.89
N LYS A 545 10.37 19.99 17.31
CA LYS A 545 9.58 20.16 16.10
C LYS A 545 8.50 21.22 16.26
N LYS A 546 7.77 21.22 17.39
CA LYS A 546 6.70 22.19 17.65
C LYS A 546 7.29 23.60 17.68
N ILE A 547 8.41 23.81 18.38
CA ILE A 547 9.10 25.10 18.47
C ILE A 547 9.56 25.54 17.07
N LEU A 548 10.32 24.69 16.37
CA LEU A 548 10.87 24.99 15.06
C LEU A 548 9.78 25.29 14.03
N VAL A 549 8.75 24.44 13.91
CA VAL A 549 7.67 24.62 12.94
C VAL A 549 6.87 25.90 13.25
N ASN A 550 6.58 26.19 14.51
CA ASN A 550 5.89 27.42 14.88
C ASN A 550 6.69 28.66 14.45
N PHE A 551 8.02 28.67 14.69
CA PHE A 551 8.89 29.75 14.25
C PHE A 551 8.87 29.91 12.72
N LEU A 552 9.04 28.82 11.99
CA LEU A 552 9.10 28.83 10.53
C LEU A 552 7.76 29.26 9.89
N GLU A 553 6.62 28.76 10.38
CA GLU A 553 5.29 29.10 9.84
C GLU A 553 4.87 30.51 10.20
N SER A 554 5.13 30.96 11.45
CA SER A 554 4.78 32.33 11.90
C SER A 554 5.58 33.42 11.18
N ASN A 555 6.74 33.09 10.66
CA ASN A 555 7.60 34.00 9.91
C ASN A 555 7.54 33.76 8.39
N PHE A 556 6.63 32.90 7.90
CA PHE A 556 6.45 32.58 6.46
C PHE A 556 7.75 32.08 5.77
N LEU A 557 8.62 31.37 6.52
CA LEU A 557 9.90 30.90 6.03
C LEU A 557 9.82 29.62 5.17
N ILE A 558 8.70 28.93 5.16
CA ILE A 558 8.49 27.76 4.30
C ILE A 558 7.69 28.18 3.07
N SER A 559 8.20 27.82 1.89
CA SER A 559 7.54 28.08 0.60
C SER A 559 6.06 27.75 0.63
N SER A 560 5.22 28.63 0.09
CA SER A 560 3.78 28.40 -0.06
C SER A 560 3.48 27.21 -0.98
N ASN A 561 4.41 26.81 -1.85
CA ASN A 561 4.31 25.72 -2.79
C ASN A 561 4.73 24.36 -2.20
N GLN A 562 5.27 24.33 -0.96
CA GLN A 562 5.56 23.08 -0.25
C GLN A 562 4.31 22.57 0.47
N HIS A 563 3.83 21.39 0.06
CA HIS A 563 2.68 20.75 0.66
C HIS A 563 3.03 19.53 1.52
N GLY A 564 4.25 19.01 1.43
CA GLY A 564 4.74 17.90 2.23
C GLY A 564 5.01 18.27 3.68
N PHE A 565 4.60 17.45 4.62
CA PHE A 565 4.89 17.55 6.06
C PHE A 565 4.44 18.84 6.78
N ARG A 566 3.57 19.64 6.16
CA ARG A 566 3.01 20.87 6.72
C ARG A 566 1.59 20.71 7.21
N SER A 567 1.21 21.46 8.25
CA SER A 567 -0.16 21.50 8.77
C SER A 567 -1.11 22.17 7.77
N GLY A 568 -2.33 21.64 7.65
CA GLY A 568 -3.35 22.16 6.73
C GLY A 568 -3.10 21.86 5.25
N ARG A 569 -1.92 21.32 4.87
CA ARG A 569 -1.55 20.93 3.52
C ARG A 569 -1.57 19.41 3.34
N SER A 570 -1.73 18.93 2.12
CA SER A 570 -1.85 17.51 1.78
C SER A 570 -1.59 17.26 0.31
N THR A 571 -1.47 15.98 -0.08
CA THR A 571 -1.46 15.56 -1.50
C THR A 571 -2.63 16.15 -2.28
N LEU A 572 -3.83 16.15 -1.67
CA LEU A 572 -5.02 16.71 -2.30
C LEU A 572 -4.91 18.21 -2.54
N THR A 573 -4.41 19.00 -1.59
CA THR A 573 -4.29 20.46 -1.74
C THR A 573 -3.29 20.82 -2.83
N GLN A 574 -2.18 20.09 -2.94
CA GLN A 574 -1.22 20.29 -4.03
C GLN A 574 -1.80 19.96 -5.40
N LEU A 575 -2.50 18.81 -5.51
CA LEU A 575 -3.10 18.40 -6.79
C LEU A 575 -4.24 19.32 -7.20
N LEU A 576 -5.05 19.82 -6.25
CA LEU A 576 -6.09 20.81 -6.54
C LEU A 576 -5.49 22.12 -7.07
N ALA A 577 -4.44 22.64 -6.43
CA ALA A 577 -3.75 23.84 -6.86
C ALA A 577 -3.11 23.67 -8.26
N HIS A 578 -2.59 22.47 -8.57
CA HIS A 578 -2.02 22.19 -9.88
C HIS A 578 -3.09 22.17 -10.99
N VAL A 579 -4.16 21.41 -10.78
CA VAL A 579 -5.24 21.31 -11.79
C VAL A 579 -5.91 22.67 -12.01
N ASP A 580 -6.10 23.45 -10.95
CA ASP A 580 -6.63 24.79 -11.02
C ASP A 580 -5.75 25.75 -11.85
N ASP A 581 -4.43 25.66 -11.65
CA ASP A 581 -3.43 26.40 -12.40
C ASP A 581 -3.48 26.07 -13.90
N VAL A 582 -3.45 24.79 -14.26
CA VAL A 582 -3.57 24.34 -15.66
C VAL A 582 -4.88 24.82 -16.29
N LEU A 583 -6.01 24.67 -15.58
CA LEU A 583 -7.32 25.10 -16.08
C LEU A 583 -7.38 26.63 -16.25
N THR A 584 -6.72 27.38 -15.40
CA THR A 584 -6.62 28.86 -15.51
C THR A 584 -5.84 29.23 -16.76
N GLY A 585 -4.70 28.58 -17.04
CA GLY A 585 -3.96 28.74 -18.30
C GLY A 585 -4.83 28.43 -19.52
N TRP A 586 -5.53 27.30 -19.50
CA TRP A 586 -6.42 26.90 -20.60
C TRP A 586 -7.56 27.90 -20.84
N CYS A 587 -8.12 28.48 -19.80
CA CYS A 587 -9.13 29.52 -19.90
C CYS A 587 -8.57 30.80 -20.55
N SER A 588 -7.29 31.06 -20.42
CA SER A 588 -6.55 32.12 -21.07
C SER A 588 -6.06 31.74 -22.48
N GLY A 589 -6.29 30.49 -22.94
CA GLY A 589 -5.87 29.99 -24.23
C GLY A 589 -4.43 29.47 -24.28
N LEU A 590 -3.77 29.38 -23.14
CA LEU A 590 -2.37 28.94 -22.98
C LEU A 590 -2.27 27.45 -22.78
N ASP A 591 -1.26 26.82 -23.34
CA ASP A 591 -0.84 25.47 -23.03
C ASP A 591 -0.04 25.46 -21.73
N SER A 592 0.26 24.28 -21.15
CA SER A 592 1.08 24.19 -19.94
C SER A 592 2.02 23.00 -20.03
N ASP A 593 3.31 23.25 -19.94
CA ASP A 593 4.33 22.22 -19.85
C ASP A 593 4.68 21.97 -18.39
N CYS A 594 4.65 20.70 -17.99
CA CYS A 594 4.90 20.26 -16.63
C CYS A 594 6.00 19.20 -16.62
N ILE A 595 7.15 19.50 -16.03
CA ILE A 595 8.28 18.58 -15.88
C ILE A 595 8.27 18.04 -14.45
N TYR A 596 8.25 16.72 -14.33
CA TYR A 596 8.29 15.99 -13.06
C TYR A 596 9.70 15.48 -12.81
N LEU A 597 10.23 15.78 -11.63
CA LEU A 597 11.60 15.49 -11.23
C LEU A 597 11.62 14.37 -10.18
N ASP A 598 12.57 13.43 -10.28
CA ASP A 598 12.77 12.34 -9.32
C ASP A 598 14.17 12.41 -8.70
N TYR A 599 14.25 12.48 -7.37
CA TYR A 599 15.51 12.47 -6.65
C TYR A 599 15.91 11.04 -6.26
N ALA A 600 17.20 10.74 -6.41
CA ALA A 600 17.75 9.45 -6.01
C ALA A 600 17.96 9.41 -4.49
N LYS A 601 17.06 8.76 -3.75
CA LYS A 601 17.21 8.57 -2.29
C LYS A 601 17.38 9.89 -1.52
N ALA A 602 16.56 10.88 -1.81
CA ALA A 602 16.67 12.25 -1.32
C ALA A 602 16.92 12.37 0.20
N PHE A 603 16.15 11.63 1.03
CA PHE A 603 16.30 11.64 2.48
C PHE A 603 17.66 11.10 2.98
N ASP A 604 18.27 10.19 2.23
CA ASP A 604 19.51 9.51 2.62
C ASP A 604 20.76 10.32 2.19
N LYS A 605 20.58 11.31 1.29
CA LYS A 605 21.66 12.11 0.70
C LYS A 605 21.80 13.54 1.22
N VAL A 606 20.96 13.95 2.17
CA VAL A 606 21.04 15.29 2.76
C VAL A 606 22.42 15.50 3.39
N ASP A 607 23.17 16.48 2.92
CA ASP A 607 24.44 16.89 3.50
C ASP A 607 24.22 17.59 4.83
N HIS A 608 24.88 17.11 5.90
CA HIS A 608 24.67 17.63 7.25
C HIS A 608 25.21 19.05 7.43
N ALA A 609 26.38 19.35 6.88
CA ALA A 609 27.01 20.68 7.02
C ALA A 609 26.17 21.73 6.27
N LEU A 610 25.74 21.44 5.05
CA LEU A 610 24.86 22.31 4.28
C LEU A 610 23.51 22.51 4.98
N LEU A 611 22.93 21.46 5.56
CA LEU A 611 21.66 21.58 6.29
C LEU A 611 21.79 22.53 7.50
N ILE A 612 22.83 22.38 8.30
CA ILE A 612 23.07 23.26 9.47
C ILE A 612 23.24 24.69 9.03
N LYS A 613 24.03 24.94 7.97
CA LYS A 613 24.24 26.27 7.41
C LYS A 613 22.94 26.91 6.89
N LYS A 614 22.10 26.11 6.19
CA LYS A 614 20.76 26.57 5.76
C LYS A 614 19.88 26.95 6.95
N LEU A 615 19.83 26.12 8.00
CA LEU A 615 19.04 26.39 9.20
C LEU A 615 19.53 27.66 9.92
N GLU A 616 20.84 27.90 9.96
CA GLU A 616 21.41 29.14 10.48
C GLU A 616 20.94 30.38 9.69
N LEU A 617 20.95 30.29 8.35
CA LEU A 617 20.44 31.35 7.47
C LEU A 617 18.93 31.60 7.65
N TYR A 618 18.15 30.60 8.04
CA TYR A 618 16.74 30.77 8.42
C TYR A 618 16.54 31.39 9.81
N GLY A 619 17.60 31.75 10.50
CA GLY A 619 17.52 32.37 11.82
C GLY A 619 17.21 31.42 12.97
N VAL A 620 17.53 30.14 12.81
CA VAL A 620 17.39 29.12 13.88
C VAL A 620 18.47 29.39 14.95
N HIS A 621 18.06 29.34 16.22
CA HIS A 621 18.93 29.70 17.36
C HIS A 621 20.18 28.77 17.46
N PRO A 622 21.36 29.29 17.81
CA PRO A 622 22.60 28.51 17.87
C PRO A 622 22.53 27.27 18.79
N THR A 623 21.81 27.34 19.91
CA THR A 623 21.61 26.18 20.81
C THR A 623 20.85 25.06 20.11
N MET A 624 19.80 25.41 19.36
CA MET A 624 19.04 24.42 18.59
C MET A 624 19.87 23.85 17.44
N LEU A 625 20.66 24.68 16.75
CA LEU A 625 21.57 24.23 15.69
C LEU A 625 22.58 23.21 16.21
N LYS A 626 23.25 23.50 17.33
CA LYS A 626 24.22 22.58 17.97
C LYS A 626 23.55 21.25 18.32
N TRP A 627 22.35 21.29 18.86
CA TRP A 627 21.63 20.07 19.21
C TRP A 627 21.22 19.25 17.95
N ILE A 628 20.74 19.93 16.88
CA ILE A 628 20.40 19.28 15.61
C ILE A 628 21.66 18.68 14.95
N GLU A 629 22.75 19.38 14.95
CA GLU A 629 24.06 18.89 14.49
C GLU A 629 24.45 17.62 15.25
N SER A 630 24.46 17.68 16.60
CA SER A 630 24.73 16.51 17.44
C SER A 630 23.74 15.36 17.19
N PHE A 631 22.48 15.65 16.86
CA PHE A 631 21.48 14.66 16.51
C PHE A 631 21.79 13.92 15.19
N LEU A 632 22.38 14.61 14.22
CA LEU A 632 22.71 14.07 12.90
C LEU A 632 24.06 13.34 12.88
N MET A 633 25.05 13.85 13.60
CA MET A 633 26.44 13.38 13.58
C MET A 633 26.64 12.11 14.42
N GLU A 634 27.67 11.31 14.06
CA GLU A 634 28.10 10.09 14.78
C GLU A 634 27.03 9.05 14.99
N ARG A 635 26.02 9.05 14.14
CA ARG A 635 24.97 8.03 14.19
C ARG A 635 25.48 6.70 13.65
N LYS A 636 24.92 5.61 14.20
CA LYS A 636 25.13 4.25 13.71
C LYS A 636 23.80 3.57 13.42
N GLN A 637 23.84 2.64 12.49
CA GLN A 637 22.68 1.82 12.19
C GLN A 637 23.05 0.35 12.02
N CYS A 638 22.05 -0.53 12.24
CA CYS A 638 22.11 -1.93 11.85
C CYS A 638 20.76 -2.37 11.31
N VAL A 639 20.77 -3.24 10.30
CA VAL A 639 19.55 -3.75 9.66
C VAL A 639 19.04 -4.98 10.41
N LEU A 640 17.73 -5.01 10.69
CA LEU A 640 17.04 -6.11 11.36
C LEU A 640 16.16 -6.88 10.36
N VAL A 641 16.52 -8.15 10.08
CA VAL A 641 15.76 -9.04 9.19
C VAL A 641 15.55 -10.39 9.87
N ASN A 642 14.29 -10.83 9.94
CA ASN A 642 13.95 -12.15 10.48
C ASN A 642 14.53 -12.45 11.88
N GLY A 643 14.73 -11.41 12.72
CA GLY A 643 15.32 -11.52 14.05
C GLY A 643 16.85 -11.46 14.10
N CYS A 644 17.56 -11.40 12.95
CA CYS A 644 19.00 -11.25 12.88
C CYS A 644 19.37 -9.79 12.60
N ARG A 645 20.44 -9.30 13.26
CA ARG A 645 21.00 -7.95 13.07
C ARG A 645 22.20 -8.02 12.14
N SER A 646 22.36 -7.04 11.26
CA SER A 646 23.59 -6.84 10.47
C SER A 646 24.73 -6.34 11.35
N ARG A 647 25.89 -6.12 10.75
CA ARG A 647 26.95 -5.27 11.33
C ARG A 647 26.44 -3.85 11.55
N GLU A 648 27.03 -3.17 12.53
CA GLU A 648 26.81 -1.74 12.73
C GLU A 648 27.66 -0.96 11.72
N GLU A 649 27.03 0.02 11.07
CA GLU A 649 27.72 0.91 10.13
C GLU A 649 27.42 2.37 10.47
N PRO A 650 28.34 3.29 10.22
CA PRO A 650 28.12 4.71 10.43
C PRO A 650 27.09 5.27 9.43
N VAL A 651 26.38 6.31 9.84
CA VAL A 651 25.45 7.10 8.99
C VAL A 651 26.14 8.45 8.77
N ILE A 652 26.68 8.67 7.57
CA ILE A 652 27.51 9.82 7.23
C ILE A 652 26.75 10.96 6.53
N SER A 653 25.57 10.69 6.03
CA SER A 653 24.67 11.67 5.39
C SER A 653 23.20 11.33 5.63
N GLY A 654 22.31 12.22 5.25
CA GLY A 654 20.87 12.02 5.28
C GLY A 654 20.22 12.34 6.63
N VAL A 655 18.88 12.36 6.60
CA VAL A 655 18.04 12.51 7.79
C VAL A 655 17.33 11.17 8.09
N PRO A 656 17.27 10.71 9.37
CA PRO A 656 16.78 9.38 9.68
C PRO A 656 15.32 9.20 9.24
N GLN A 657 15.06 8.29 8.29
CA GLN A 657 13.71 7.96 7.80
C GLN A 657 12.91 7.24 8.91
N GLY A 658 12.18 7.98 9.72
CA GLY A 658 11.41 7.44 10.86
C GLY A 658 11.62 8.25 12.15
N SER A 659 12.48 9.25 12.15
CA SER A 659 12.55 10.31 13.17
C SER A 659 11.36 11.27 13.05
N VAL A 660 11.19 12.12 14.04
CA VAL A 660 10.14 13.16 14.05
C VAL A 660 10.63 14.46 13.41
N LEU A 661 11.90 14.78 13.59
CA LEU A 661 12.53 15.98 13.00
C LEU A 661 12.91 15.79 11.53
N GLY A 662 13.33 14.60 11.11
CA GLY A 662 13.83 14.33 9.76
C GLY A 662 12.97 14.94 8.64
N PRO A 663 11.63 14.77 8.63
CA PRO A 663 10.79 15.36 7.60
C PRO A 663 10.84 16.90 7.55
N VAL A 664 10.91 17.57 8.68
CA VAL A 664 11.01 19.05 8.73
C VAL A 664 12.39 19.51 8.27
N LEU A 665 13.44 18.84 8.72
CA LEU A 665 14.81 19.12 8.30
C LEU A 665 14.98 18.96 6.78
N PHE A 666 14.38 17.91 6.20
CA PHE A 666 14.36 17.73 4.76
C PHE A 666 13.62 18.86 4.03
N VAL A 667 12.42 19.24 4.53
CA VAL A 667 11.66 20.36 3.94
C VAL A 667 12.51 21.63 3.96
N MET A 668 13.22 21.93 5.04
CA MET A 668 14.09 23.10 5.13
C MET A 668 15.31 22.99 4.21
N PHE A 669 15.84 21.78 4.01
CA PHE A 669 16.96 21.57 3.10
C PHE A 669 16.63 21.90 1.64
N ILE A 670 15.41 21.52 1.18
CA ILE A 670 14.98 21.73 -0.21
C ILE A 670 14.26 23.08 -0.43
N ASN A 671 13.98 23.83 0.61
CA ASN A 671 13.09 24.98 0.58
C ASN A 671 13.61 26.14 -0.31
N ASP A 672 14.92 26.29 -0.46
CA ASP A 672 15.58 27.30 -1.29
C ASP A 672 15.54 26.99 -2.80
N LEU A 673 15.11 25.81 -3.19
CA LEU A 673 14.99 25.42 -4.59
C LEU A 673 14.01 26.34 -5.37
N GLU A 674 12.97 26.86 -4.72
CA GLU A 674 12.05 27.81 -5.38
C GLU A 674 12.74 29.10 -5.81
N GLY A 675 13.74 29.57 -5.06
CA GLY A 675 14.45 30.80 -5.32
C GLY A 675 15.35 30.78 -6.57
N VAL A 676 15.66 29.58 -7.11
CA VAL A 676 16.48 29.47 -8.34
C VAL A 676 15.67 29.42 -9.62
N VAL A 677 14.35 29.43 -9.51
CA VAL A 677 13.41 29.34 -10.65
C VAL A 677 12.84 30.72 -10.94
N ALA A 678 12.69 31.06 -12.22
CA ALA A 678 12.14 32.35 -12.64
C ALA A 678 10.71 32.57 -12.13
N ARG A 679 10.33 33.84 -11.86
CA ARG A 679 9.00 34.18 -11.28
C ARG A 679 7.80 33.74 -12.12
N ASN A 680 7.98 33.49 -13.42
CA ASN A 680 6.92 33.11 -14.34
C ASN A 680 6.73 31.59 -14.44
N SER A 681 7.58 30.79 -13.79
CA SER A 681 7.41 29.34 -13.65
C SER A 681 6.97 29.00 -12.24
N THR A 682 6.24 27.95 -12.09
CA THR A 682 5.73 27.49 -10.79
C THR A 682 6.41 26.19 -10.40
N VAL A 683 7.09 26.19 -9.25
CA VAL A 683 7.61 24.96 -8.64
C VAL A 683 6.65 24.52 -7.55
N ARG A 684 6.31 23.23 -7.51
CA ARG A 684 5.48 22.64 -6.44
C ARG A 684 6.15 21.42 -5.85
N PHE A 685 6.10 21.31 -4.52
CA PHE A 685 6.78 20.28 -3.76
C PHE A 685 5.79 19.45 -2.93
N PHE A 686 6.06 18.15 -2.86
CA PHE A 686 5.54 17.31 -1.81
C PHE A 686 6.68 16.48 -1.21
N ALA A 687 7.44 17.09 -0.33
CA ALA A 687 8.75 16.63 0.13
C ALA A 687 9.75 16.56 -1.04
N ASP A 688 10.18 15.35 -1.41
CA ASP A 688 11.10 15.09 -2.53
C ASP A 688 10.39 15.05 -3.90
N ASP A 689 9.07 14.79 -3.96
CA ASP A 689 8.33 14.86 -5.22
C ASP A 689 8.22 16.31 -5.67
N THR A 690 8.98 16.69 -6.71
CA THR A 690 9.11 18.07 -7.23
C THR A 690 8.60 18.14 -8.65
N ARG A 691 7.89 19.21 -8.96
CA ARG A 691 7.39 19.53 -10.29
C ARG A 691 7.60 20.99 -10.60
N ILE A 692 8.07 21.28 -11.81
CA ILE A 692 8.12 22.62 -12.38
C ILE A 692 7.12 22.72 -13.53
N SER A 693 6.39 23.83 -13.62
CA SER A 693 5.40 24.07 -14.67
C SER A 693 5.41 25.52 -15.14
N LYS A 694 5.14 25.71 -16.42
CA LYS A 694 5.03 27.02 -17.06
C LYS A 694 3.88 27.02 -18.05
N HIS A 695 3.14 28.14 -18.12
CA HIS A 695 2.21 28.38 -19.20
C HIS A 695 2.98 28.79 -20.46
N ILE A 696 2.61 28.23 -21.60
CA ILE A 696 3.31 28.37 -22.88
C ILE A 696 2.42 29.15 -23.86
N ASP A 697 2.89 30.31 -24.25
CA ASP A 697 2.28 31.17 -25.30
C ASP A 697 3.15 31.22 -26.57
N CYS A 698 4.47 31.22 -26.39
CA CYS A 698 5.45 31.34 -27.44
C CYS A 698 6.67 30.41 -27.21
N ILE A 699 7.60 30.39 -28.17
CA ILE A 699 8.81 29.55 -28.13
C ILE A 699 9.76 29.99 -27.00
N GLU A 700 9.77 31.26 -26.64
CA GLU A 700 10.59 31.84 -25.58
C GLU A 700 10.21 31.29 -24.21
N ASP A 701 8.94 30.88 -24.02
CA ASP A 701 8.49 30.23 -22.80
C ASP A 701 9.10 28.83 -22.61
N HIS A 702 9.31 28.11 -23.73
CA HIS A 702 10.02 26.83 -23.69
C HIS A 702 11.50 27.02 -23.28
N TYR A 703 12.16 28.04 -23.85
CA TYR A 703 13.55 28.37 -23.50
C TYR A 703 13.65 28.78 -22.02
N ALA A 704 12.72 29.57 -21.55
CA ALA A 704 12.69 29.98 -20.15
C ALA A 704 12.46 28.77 -19.20
N LEU A 705 11.61 27.81 -19.57
CA LEU A 705 11.42 26.57 -18.77
C LEU A 705 12.65 25.67 -18.81
N GLN A 706 13.38 25.64 -19.95
CA GLN A 706 14.68 24.95 -20.05
C GLN A 706 15.73 25.59 -19.13
N ASP A 707 15.82 26.93 -19.10
CA ASP A 707 16.74 27.63 -18.21
C ASP A 707 16.43 27.39 -16.73
N ASP A 708 15.14 27.33 -16.40
CA ASP A 708 14.69 26.97 -15.05
C ASP A 708 15.06 25.53 -14.69
N LEU A 709 14.92 24.59 -15.62
CA LEU A 709 15.38 23.21 -15.47
C LEU A 709 16.89 23.15 -15.21
N ASN A 710 17.68 23.88 -16.01
CA ASN A 710 19.14 23.98 -15.86
C ASN A 710 19.52 24.56 -14.48
N SER A 711 18.77 25.56 -14.01
CA SER A 711 18.95 26.16 -12.68
C SER A 711 18.70 25.16 -11.56
N ILE A 712 17.67 24.30 -11.68
CA ILE A 712 17.37 23.21 -10.75
C ILE A 712 18.48 22.15 -10.77
N LEU A 713 18.97 21.76 -11.95
CA LEU A 713 20.10 20.84 -12.09
C LEU A 713 21.37 21.40 -11.43
N GLY A 714 21.63 22.71 -11.64
CA GLY A 714 22.71 23.42 -10.97
C GLY A 714 22.56 23.46 -9.46
N TRP A 715 21.34 23.73 -8.96
CA TRP A 715 21.04 23.67 -7.53
C TRP A 715 21.28 22.27 -6.95
N ALA A 716 20.84 21.22 -7.64
CA ALA A 716 21.00 19.82 -7.19
C ALA A 716 22.48 19.46 -7.05
N ARG A 717 23.33 19.85 -8.02
CA ARG A 717 24.78 19.64 -7.95
C ARG A 717 25.41 20.37 -6.77
N ARG A 718 25.10 21.66 -6.56
CA ARG A 718 25.62 22.48 -5.44
C ARG A 718 25.17 21.95 -4.06
N ASN A 719 24.01 21.31 -3.99
CA ASN A 719 23.46 20.75 -2.75
C ASN A 719 23.75 19.24 -2.58
N ASN A 720 24.64 18.68 -3.40
CA ASN A 720 24.98 17.25 -3.36
C ASN A 720 23.77 16.32 -3.48
N MET A 721 22.71 16.77 -4.17
CA MET A 721 21.46 16.03 -4.39
C MET A 721 21.50 15.39 -5.77
N GLN A 722 21.54 14.07 -5.80
CA GLN A 722 21.52 13.34 -7.06
C GLN A 722 20.11 13.25 -7.62
N LEU A 723 19.92 13.59 -8.88
CA LEU A 723 18.68 13.43 -9.62
C LEU A 723 18.70 12.13 -10.45
N HIS A 724 17.52 11.52 -10.61
CA HIS A 724 17.32 10.40 -11.52
C HIS A 724 16.91 10.91 -12.89
N GLU A 725 17.87 11.45 -13.63
CA GLU A 725 17.66 12.13 -14.92
C GLU A 725 16.82 11.31 -15.91
N GLN A 726 17.06 10.00 -16.03
CA GLN A 726 16.31 9.09 -16.92
C GLN A 726 14.84 8.88 -16.54
N LYS A 727 14.40 9.40 -15.38
CA LYS A 727 13.01 9.29 -14.91
C LYS A 727 12.26 10.62 -14.96
N PHE A 728 12.85 11.63 -15.54
CA PHE A 728 12.13 12.87 -15.73
C PHE A 728 11.04 12.67 -16.79
N GLU A 729 9.84 13.10 -16.46
CA GLU A 729 8.66 12.96 -17.31
C GLU A 729 8.09 14.35 -17.64
N LEU A 730 7.79 14.58 -18.92
CA LEU A 730 7.12 15.77 -19.40
C LEU A 730 5.64 15.46 -19.66
N LEU A 731 4.75 16.18 -19.00
CA LEU A 731 3.32 16.14 -19.27
C LEU A 731 2.88 17.48 -19.85
N VAL A 732 2.44 17.46 -21.11
CA VAL A 732 1.99 18.67 -21.83
C VAL A 732 0.47 18.75 -21.78
N HIS A 733 -0.06 19.79 -21.17
CA HIS A 733 -1.49 20.07 -21.11
C HIS A 733 -1.86 21.10 -22.17
N ARG A 734 -2.62 20.68 -23.22
CA ARG A 734 -3.00 21.54 -24.34
C ARG A 734 -4.43 22.07 -24.22
N SER A 735 -4.60 23.36 -24.44
CA SER A 735 -5.87 24.10 -24.41
C SER A 735 -6.72 23.91 -25.68
N GLY A 736 -6.10 23.56 -26.81
CA GLY A 736 -6.74 23.40 -28.12
C GLY A 736 -7.23 21.97 -28.41
N PRO A 737 -8.12 21.76 -29.40
CA PRO A 737 -8.40 20.43 -29.90
C PRO A 737 -7.14 19.85 -30.53
N ALA A 738 -6.94 18.54 -30.39
CA ALA A 738 -5.98 17.80 -31.20
C ALA A 738 -6.48 17.70 -32.65
N THR A 739 -6.68 18.85 -33.32
CA THR A 739 -7.18 18.89 -34.70
C THR A 739 -6.06 18.51 -35.64
N GLY A 740 -6.21 17.38 -36.32
CA GLY A 740 -5.38 16.99 -37.43
C GLY A 740 -4.11 16.20 -37.13
N LEU A 741 -3.85 15.84 -35.88
CA LEU A 741 -2.61 15.17 -35.46
C LEU A 741 -2.78 13.70 -35.04
N GLU A 742 -3.95 13.12 -35.20
CA GLU A 742 -4.16 11.66 -34.94
C GLU A 742 -3.34 10.75 -35.89
N SER A 743 -2.76 11.32 -36.96
CA SER A 743 -1.94 10.59 -37.94
C SER A 743 -0.43 10.81 -37.79
N LEU A 744 0.04 11.71 -36.92
CA LEU A 744 1.47 11.95 -36.73
C LEU A 744 1.93 11.41 -35.39
N PRO A 745 3.13 10.85 -35.28
CA PRO A 745 3.68 10.41 -33.99
C PRO A 745 3.64 11.58 -33.01
N PHE A 746 3.17 11.37 -31.81
CA PHE A 746 3.01 12.32 -30.71
C PHE A 746 4.25 13.21 -30.46
N THR A 747 5.42 12.74 -30.89
CA THR A 747 6.73 13.35 -30.66
C THR A 747 7.12 14.46 -31.66
N SER A 748 6.42 14.62 -32.79
CA SER A 748 6.92 15.49 -33.90
C SER A 748 6.72 17.00 -33.69
N HIS A 749 5.98 17.43 -32.63
CA HIS A 749 5.68 18.85 -32.38
C HIS A 749 5.83 19.26 -30.90
N LEU A 750 6.50 18.43 -30.06
CA LEU A 750 6.83 18.80 -28.71
C LEU A 750 8.22 19.41 -28.66
N TYR A 751 8.36 20.51 -27.90
CA TYR A 751 9.67 21.01 -27.56
C TYR A 751 10.38 19.95 -26.70
N THR A 752 11.66 19.71 -27.01
CA THR A 752 12.46 18.68 -26.33
C THR A 752 13.31 19.35 -25.25
N TYR A 753 13.04 19.07 -23.99
CA TYR A 753 13.82 19.55 -22.86
C TYR A 753 15.00 18.63 -22.62
N GLU A 754 16.20 19.24 -22.45
CA GLU A 754 17.46 18.55 -22.23
C GLU A 754 17.83 18.56 -20.75
N VAL A 755 18.30 17.42 -20.25
CA VAL A 755 18.78 17.26 -18.87
C VAL A 755 20.30 17.22 -18.84
N SER A 756 20.91 16.51 -19.80
CA SER A 756 22.36 16.45 -20.05
C SER A 756 22.59 16.15 -21.53
N GLU A 757 23.86 16.15 -22.01
CA GLU A 757 24.21 16.00 -23.44
C GLU A 757 23.51 14.83 -24.15
N ASP A 758 23.21 13.74 -23.42
CA ASP A 758 22.57 12.54 -23.99
C ASP A 758 21.22 12.19 -23.35
N VAL A 759 20.69 13.00 -22.44
CA VAL A 759 19.45 12.68 -21.69
C VAL A 759 18.39 13.74 -21.92
N LEU A 760 17.29 13.31 -22.52
CA LEU A 760 16.11 14.14 -22.78
C LEU A 760 15.00 13.81 -21.79
N VAL A 761 14.17 14.81 -21.46
CA VAL A 761 12.96 14.59 -20.65
C VAL A 761 11.97 13.77 -21.46
N SER A 762 11.54 12.62 -20.94
CA SER A 762 10.63 11.71 -21.60
C SER A 762 9.20 12.25 -21.65
N PRO A 763 8.62 12.51 -22.85
CA PRO A 763 7.24 12.95 -22.94
C PRO A 763 6.28 11.80 -22.61
N THR A 764 5.19 12.12 -21.89
CA THR A 764 4.16 11.15 -21.52
C THR A 764 2.77 11.74 -21.67
N ASN A 765 1.79 10.90 -21.97
CA ASN A 765 0.38 11.28 -22.02
C ASN A 765 -0.32 11.07 -20.67
N GLU A 766 0.26 10.23 -19.81
CA GLU A 766 -0.28 9.87 -18.50
C GLU A 766 0.86 9.64 -17.53
N LEU A 767 0.74 10.21 -16.35
CA LEU A 767 1.65 9.93 -15.25
C LEU A 767 0.90 9.74 -13.93
N LYS A 768 1.58 9.20 -12.94
CA LYS A 768 1.04 8.99 -11.59
C LYS A 768 1.68 9.97 -10.61
N ASP A 769 0.98 11.06 -10.29
CA ASP A 769 1.41 12.07 -9.33
C ASP A 769 0.68 11.87 -7.99
N LEU A 770 1.45 11.74 -6.89
CA LEU A 770 0.96 11.58 -5.51
C LEU A 770 -0.15 10.52 -5.35
N GLY A 771 -0.08 9.46 -6.16
CA GLY A 771 -1.03 8.37 -6.13
C GLY A 771 -2.28 8.53 -6.99
N VAL A 772 -2.40 9.63 -7.73
CA VAL A 772 -3.47 9.91 -8.71
C VAL A 772 -2.89 9.87 -10.12
N ARG A 773 -3.61 9.27 -11.07
CA ARG A 773 -3.25 9.28 -12.49
C ARG A 773 -3.77 10.55 -13.14
N ILE A 774 -2.88 11.32 -13.72
CA ILE A 774 -3.17 12.58 -14.43
C ILE A 774 -2.87 12.37 -15.91
N LEU A 775 -3.84 12.67 -16.76
CA LEU A 775 -3.69 12.64 -18.20
C LEU A 775 -3.44 14.05 -18.74
N ALA A 776 -2.79 14.14 -19.89
CA ALA A 776 -2.52 15.38 -20.60
C ALA A 776 -3.80 16.20 -20.88
N ASP A 777 -4.93 15.55 -21.10
CA ASP A 777 -6.23 16.16 -21.35
C ASP A 777 -7.07 16.41 -20.10
N LEU A 778 -6.54 16.19 -18.91
CA LEU A 778 -7.23 16.24 -17.62
C LEU A 778 -8.51 15.37 -17.58
N SER A 779 -8.61 14.33 -18.41
CA SER A 779 -9.68 13.35 -18.27
C SER A 779 -9.37 12.39 -17.12
N TRP A 780 -10.40 11.94 -16.40
CA TRP A 780 -10.23 11.10 -15.20
C TRP A 780 -10.52 9.62 -15.45
N LYS A 781 -10.74 9.21 -16.69
CA LYS A 781 -11.13 7.81 -17.03
C LYS A 781 -10.13 6.77 -16.54
N SER A 782 -8.83 7.01 -16.76
CA SER A 782 -7.77 6.09 -16.30
C SER A 782 -7.69 6.03 -14.77
N GLN A 783 -7.81 7.16 -14.09
CA GLN A 783 -7.87 7.21 -12.62
C GLN A 783 -9.09 6.45 -12.08
N ILE A 784 -10.26 6.66 -12.64
CA ILE A 784 -11.50 5.99 -12.22
C ILE A 784 -11.39 4.48 -12.41
N ARG A 785 -10.89 4.01 -13.54
CA ARG A 785 -10.64 2.58 -13.80
C ARG A 785 -9.69 1.99 -12.75
N SER A 786 -8.58 2.66 -12.48
CA SER A 786 -7.59 2.24 -11.47
C SER A 786 -8.21 2.15 -10.07
N VAL A 787 -9.04 3.13 -9.68
CA VAL A 787 -9.70 3.17 -8.37
C VAL A 787 -10.75 2.07 -8.26
N VAL A 788 -11.53 1.81 -9.31
CA VAL A 788 -12.54 0.75 -9.35
C VAL A 788 -11.89 -0.63 -9.26
N SER A 789 -10.85 -0.89 -10.06
CA SER A 789 -10.09 -2.14 -10.01
C SER A 789 -9.52 -2.39 -8.62
N LYS A 790 -8.85 -1.40 -8.03
CA LYS A 790 -8.33 -1.50 -6.66
C LYS A 790 -9.43 -1.70 -5.63
N GLY A 791 -10.57 -1.03 -5.76
CA GLY A 791 -11.73 -1.19 -4.88
C GLY A 791 -12.30 -2.60 -4.94
N ARG A 792 -12.41 -3.18 -6.14
CA ARG A 792 -12.83 -4.57 -6.36
C ARG A 792 -11.84 -5.55 -5.73
N SER A 793 -10.54 -5.39 -5.98
CA SER A 793 -9.49 -6.25 -5.42
C SER A 793 -9.48 -6.24 -3.89
N VAL A 794 -9.61 -5.06 -3.27
CA VAL A 794 -9.70 -4.95 -1.80
C VAL A 794 -11.00 -5.53 -1.26
N SER A 795 -12.13 -5.34 -1.97
CA SER A 795 -13.41 -5.97 -1.61
C SER A 795 -13.29 -7.49 -1.58
N ALA A 796 -12.69 -8.03 -2.61
CA ALA A 796 -12.43 -9.44 -2.78
C ALA A 796 -11.57 -9.99 -1.62
N TRP A 797 -10.45 -9.32 -1.34
CA TRP A 797 -9.56 -9.71 -0.23
C TRP A 797 -10.25 -9.67 1.14
N VAL A 798 -11.02 -8.62 1.42
CA VAL A 798 -11.81 -8.52 2.66
C VAL A 798 -12.78 -9.70 2.79
N LEU A 799 -13.50 -10.04 1.70
CA LEU A 799 -14.47 -11.12 1.67
C LEU A 799 -13.83 -12.51 1.78
N SER A 800 -12.59 -12.69 1.35
CA SER A 800 -11.84 -13.94 1.51
C SER A 800 -11.32 -14.14 2.94
N VAL A 801 -10.89 -13.07 3.61
CA VAL A 801 -10.35 -13.11 4.97
C VAL A 801 -11.44 -13.29 6.02
N PHE A 802 -12.58 -12.60 5.87
CA PHE A 802 -13.70 -12.65 6.79
C PHE A 802 -14.86 -13.48 6.22
N ARG A 803 -15.31 -14.47 6.97
CA ARG A 803 -16.44 -15.34 6.58
C ARG A 803 -17.79 -14.77 7.00
N SER A 804 -17.85 -14.00 8.08
CA SER A 804 -19.08 -13.37 8.53
C SER A 804 -19.62 -12.39 7.50
N ARG A 805 -20.93 -12.48 7.24
CA ARG A 805 -21.65 -11.55 6.37
C ARG A 805 -22.61 -10.65 7.16
N GLU A 806 -22.47 -10.63 8.49
CA GLU A 806 -23.25 -9.78 9.38
C GLU A 806 -23.07 -8.28 9.03
N PRO A 807 -24.14 -7.49 9.02
CA PRO A 807 -24.10 -6.08 8.63
C PRO A 807 -23.03 -5.27 9.40
N GLU A 808 -22.90 -5.46 10.70
CA GLU A 808 -21.93 -4.72 11.52
C GLU A 808 -20.48 -5.01 11.09
N VAL A 809 -20.15 -6.29 10.90
CA VAL A 809 -18.84 -6.75 10.45
C VAL A 809 -18.53 -6.18 9.08
N MET A 810 -19.42 -6.42 8.13
CA MET A 810 -19.27 -6.02 6.73
C MET A 810 -19.17 -4.51 6.57
N MET A 811 -19.98 -3.74 7.29
CA MET A 811 -19.96 -2.28 7.23
C MET A 811 -18.68 -1.69 7.81
N THR A 812 -18.14 -2.27 8.87
CA THR A 812 -16.84 -1.83 9.42
C THR A 812 -15.72 -2.07 8.42
N LEU A 813 -15.66 -3.25 7.82
CA LEU A 813 -14.67 -3.62 6.81
C LEU A 813 -14.80 -2.77 5.54
N TYR A 814 -16.02 -2.59 5.05
CA TYR A 814 -16.29 -1.75 3.88
C TYR A 814 -15.81 -0.30 4.09
N LYS A 815 -16.27 0.33 5.17
CA LYS A 815 -15.94 1.74 5.47
C LYS A 815 -14.45 1.95 5.65
N THR A 816 -13.76 0.99 6.25
CA THR A 816 -12.34 1.13 6.60
C THR A 816 -11.42 0.82 5.41
N TYR A 817 -11.67 -0.23 4.65
CA TYR A 817 -10.69 -0.72 3.65
C TYR A 817 -11.13 -0.48 2.22
N VAL A 818 -12.38 -0.75 1.87
CA VAL A 818 -12.87 -0.64 0.49
C VAL A 818 -13.18 0.81 0.14
N ARG A 819 -14.06 1.45 0.90
CA ARG A 819 -14.49 2.81 0.63
C ARG A 819 -13.36 3.84 0.69
N SER A 820 -12.39 3.65 1.56
CA SER A 820 -11.21 4.51 1.65
C SER A 820 -10.39 4.53 0.35
N GLN A 821 -10.36 3.42 -0.42
CA GLN A 821 -9.73 3.39 -1.73
C GLN A 821 -10.53 4.19 -2.77
N LEU A 822 -11.86 4.09 -2.73
CA LEU A 822 -12.77 4.78 -3.65
C LEU A 822 -12.85 6.29 -3.41
N GLU A 823 -12.45 6.76 -2.23
CA GLU A 823 -12.57 8.16 -1.81
C GLU A 823 -11.24 8.93 -1.79
N TYR A 824 -10.10 8.27 -2.04
CA TYR A 824 -8.80 8.94 -2.05
C TYR A 824 -8.75 10.03 -3.13
N CYS A 825 -8.50 11.26 -2.74
CA CYS A 825 -8.50 12.46 -3.61
C CYS A 825 -9.76 12.63 -4.49
N SER A 826 -10.91 12.06 -4.09
CA SER A 826 -12.11 11.96 -4.94
C SER A 826 -12.75 13.29 -5.32
N ILE A 827 -12.43 14.39 -4.64
CA ILE A 827 -12.90 15.73 -5.01
C ILE A 827 -12.06 16.35 -6.15
N LEU A 828 -10.88 15.80 -6.43
CA LEU A 828 -10.03 16.20 -7.55
C LEU A 828 -10.57 15.62 -8.87
N TRP A 829 -10.83 14.30 -8.88
CA TRP A 829 -11.24 13.55 -10.07
C TRP A 829 -12.76 13.26 -10.04
N HIS A 830 -13.57 14.33 -10.08
CA HIS A 830 -15.04 14.19 -10.12
C HIS A 830 -15.48 13.56 -11.45
N PRO A 831 -16.19 12.40 -11.44
CA PRO A 831 -16.62 11.74 -12.67
C PRO A 831 -17.67 12.58 -13.40
N GLN A 832 -17.54 12.67 -14.73
CA GLN A 832 -18.40 13.52 -15.57
C GLN A 832 -19.52 12.73 -16.25
N THR A 833 -19.28 11.43 -16.50
CA THR A 833 -20.23 10.58 -17.22
C THR A 833 -21.03 9.70 -16.28
N ILE A 834 -22.25 9.32 -16.68
CA ILE A 834 -23.06 8.37 -15.92
C ILE A 834 -22.35 7.02 -15.82
N GLU A 835 -21.67 6.59 -16.88
CA GLU A 835 -20.89 5.36 -16.90
C GLU A 835 -19.80 5.33 -15.82
N ASP A 836 -19.02 6.40 -15.68
CA ASP A 836 -17.99 6.53 -14.66
C ASP A 836 -18.59 6.53 -13.24
N ILE A 837 -19.71 7.24 -13.04
CA ILE A 837 -20.43 7.25 -11.76
C ILE A 837 -20.90 5.84 -11.41
N GLU A 838 -21.58 5.16 -12.35
CA GLU A 838 -22.10 3.79 -12.16
C GLU A 838 -20.99 2.76 -11.97
N SER A 839 -19.84 2.93 -12.62
CA SER A 839 -18.68 2.07 -12.44
C SER A 839 -18.15 2.13 -11.00
N ILE A 840 -18.07 3.33 -10.42
CA ILE A 840 -17.63 3.52 -9.02
C ILE A 840 -18.70 3.00 -8.05
N GLU A 841 -19.98 3.34 -8.28
CA GLU A 841 -21.10 2.84 -7.47
C GLU A 841 -21.22 1.31 -7.55
N GLY A 842 -20.84 0.70 -8.67
CA GLY A 842 -20.82 -0.74 -8.89
C GLY A 842 -20.00 -1.51 -7.85
N VAL A 843 -18.92 -0.92 -7.33
CA VAL A 843 -18.12 -1.53 -6.26
C VAL A 843 -18.92 -1.58 -4.94
N GLN A 844 -19.57 -0.47 -4.57
CA GLN A 844 -20.43 -0.41 -3.37
C GLN A 844 -21.65 -1.33 -3.53
N ARG A 845 -22.27 -1.34 -4.71
CA ARG A 845 -23.42 -2.20 -5.06
C ARG A 845 -23.06 -3.67 -4.92
N SER A 846 -21.93 -4.09 -5.48
CA SER A 846 -21.43 -5.48 -5.40
C SER A 846 -21.09 -5.89 -3.98
N PHE A 847 -20.44 -5.01 -3.19
CA PHE A 847 -20.09 -5.34 -1.82
C PHE A 847 -21.34 -5.44 -0.91
N THR A 848 -22.27 -4.51 -1.02
CA THR A 848 -23.48 -4.49 -0.18
C THR A 848 -24.43 -5.64 -0.48
N SER A 849 -24.42 -6.22 -1.68
CA SER A 849 -25.23 -7.41 -2.02
C SER A 849 -24.75 -8.68 -1.30
N LYS A 850 -23.53 -8.68 -0.75
CA LYS A 850 -22.97 -9.83 0.00
C LYS A 850 -23.29 -9.77 1.49
N ILE A 851 -24.02 -8.76 1.96
CA ILE A 851 -24.40 -8.61 3.37
C ILE A 851 -25.63 -9.49 3.64
N LEU A 852 -25.60 -10.20 4.76
CA LEU A 852 -26.68 -11.10 5.17
C LEU A 852 -28.03 -10.36 5.30
N GLY A 853 -29.08 -10.93 4.74
CA GLY A 853 -30.45 -10.37 4.76
C GLY A 853 -30.68 -9.18 3.81
N LEU A 854 -29.73 -8.89 2.90
CA LEU A 854 -29.85 -7.79 1.94
C LEU A 854 -29.77 -8.21 0.47
N SER A 855 -29.65 -9.51 0.18
CA SER A 855 -29.57 -10.06 -1.18
C SER A 855 -30.80 -9.72 -2.03
N ASP A 856 -32.00 -9.73 -1.41
CA ASP A 856 -33.30 -9.56 -2.07
C ASP A 856 -33.65 -8.09 -2.30
N LYS A 857 -32.91 -7.18 -1.68
CA LYS A 857 -33.15 -5.74 -1.81
C LYS A 857 -32.38 -5.16 -2.99
N ASN A 858 -33.00 -4.22 -3.71
CA ASN A 858 -32.26 -3.46 -4.71
C ASN A 858 -31.19 -2.57 -4.06
N TYR A 859 -30.28 -2.01 -4.88
CA TYR A 859 -29.13 -1.24 -4.37
C TYR A 859 -29.52 -0.03 -3.52
N TRP A 860 -30.55 0.69 -3.94
CA TRP A 860 -30.99 1.93 -3.30
C TRP A 860 -31.66 1.66 -1.95
N GLU A 861 -32.48 0.61 -1.85
CA GLU A 861 -33.04 0.10 -0.61
C GLU A 861 -31.95 -0.35 0.38
N ARG A 862 -30.88 -0.97 -0.14
CA ARG A 862 -29.73 -1.34 0.70
C ARG A 862 -29.02 -0.14 1.29
N LEU A 863 -28.89 0.97 0.53
CA LEU A 863 -28.29 2.21 1.05
C LEU A 863 -29.13 2.77 2.22
N GLU A 864 -30.44 2.76 2.10
CA GLU A 864 -31.36 3.20 3.15
C GLU A 864 -31.22 2.34 4.42
N VAL A 865 -31.34 1.01 4.29
CA VAL A 865 -31.20 0.07 5.41
C VAL A 865 -29.86 0.18 6.12
N LEU A 866 -28.78 0.36 5.37
CA LEU A 866 -27.40 0.46 5.90
C LEU A 866 -27.03 1.89 6.33
N ASN A 867 -27.94 2.86 6.19
CA ASN A 867 -27.69 4.27 6.42
C ASN A 867 -26.41 4.74 5.69
N LEU A 868 -26.32 4.40 4.43
CA LEU A 868 -25.25 4.78 3.51
C LEU A 868 -25.75 5.82 2.52
N MET A 869 -24.84 6.68 2.10
CA MET A 869 -25.02 7.55 0.94
C MET A 869 -24.42 6.89 -0.30
N SER A 870 -24.93 7.24 -1.48
CA SER A 870 -24.19 6.98 -2.73
C SER A 870 -22.80 7.61 -2.68
N LEU A 871 -21.83 7.03 -3.38
CA LEU A 871 -20.48 7.57 -3.47
C LEU A 871 -20.46 8.93 -4.17
N GLN A 872 -21.42 9.21 -5.04
CA GLN A 872 -21.61 10.53 -5.65
C GLN A 872 -21.91 11.59 -4.60
N ARG A 873 -22.92 11.40 -3.75
CA ARG A 873 -23.25 12.35 -2.68
C ARG A 873 -22.13 12.51 -1.66
N ARG A 874 -21.41 11.44 -1.42
CA ARG A 874 -20.24 11.52 -0.53
C ARG A 874 -19.14 12.41 -1.08
N ARG A 875 -18.88 12.37 -2.41
CA ARG A 875 -17.90 13.28 -3.06
C ARG A 875 -18.35 14.73 -2.92
N GLU A 876 -19.61 15.02 -3.24
CA GLU A 876 -20.18 16.38 -3.10
C GLU A 876 -20.15 16.87 -1.65
N ARG A 877 -20.44 16.00 -0.69
CA ARG A 877 -20.28 16.31 0.75
C ARG A 877 -18.83 16.63 1.10
N TYR A 878 -17.83 15.93 0.53
CA TYR A 878 -16.43 16.24 0.77
C TYR A 878 -16.00 17.56 0.11
N ILE A 879 -16.53 17.91 -1.05
CA ILE A 879 -16.35 19.22 -1.67
C ILE A 879 -16.80 20.31 -0.70
N LEU A 880 -17.98 20.20 -0.14
CA LEU A 880 -18.52 21.17 0.83
C LEU A 880 -17.69 21.25 2.13
N ILE A 881 -17.20 20.13 2.63
CA ILE A 881 -16.30 20.12 3.80
C ILE A 881 -14.98 20.82 3.46
N MET A 882 -14.47 20.66 2.25
CA MET A 882 -13.24 21.32 1.81
C MET A 882 -13.46 22.83 1.68
N MET A 883 -14.58 23.27 1.08
CA MET A 883 -14.97 24.67 1.02
C MET A 883 -15.04 25.30 2.42
N TRP A 884 -15.66 24.61 3.38
CA TRP A 884 -15.72 25.08 4.77
C TRP A 884 -14.32 25.22 5.40
N LYS A 885 -13.44 24.25 5.16
CA LYS A 885 -12.06 24.29 5.68
C LYS A 885 -11.25 25.44 5.10
N ILE A 886 -11.40 25.74 3.81
CA ILE A 886 -10.78 26.89 3.15
C ILE A 886 -11.35 28.20 3.74
N HIS A 887 -12.67 28.31 3.84
CA HIS A 887 -13.34 29.48 4.43
C HIS A 887 -12.88 29.79 5.85
N LYS A 888 -12.66 28.76 6.68
CA LYS A 888 -12.20 28.90 8.08
C LYS A 888 -10.68 28.87 8.27
N GLY A 889 -9.89 28.89 7.20
CA GLY A 889 -8.43 28.91 7.26
C GLY A 889 -7.77 27.61 7.74
N PHE A 890 -8.50 26.48 7.82
CA PHE A 890 -7.91 25.19 8.15
C PHE A 890 -7.09 24.59 7.00
N VAL A 891 -7.30 25.07 5.79
CA VAL A 891 -6.59 24.72 4.57
C VAL A 891 -6.26 26.01 3.85
N PRO A 892 -5.05 26.18 3.31
CA PRO A 892 -4.68 27.36 2.52
C PRO A 892 -5.60 27.53 1.32
N ASN A 893 -5.83 28.78 0.97
CA ASN A 893 -6.66 29.16 -0.18
C ASN A 893 -5.82 29.38 -1.43
N ASP A 894 -5.06 28.35 -1.84
CA ASP A 894 -4.14 28.41 -2.98
C ASP A 894 -4.89 28.66 -4.32
N MET A 895 -6.19 28.33 -4.38
CA MET A 895 -7.07 28.56 -5.53
C MET A 895 -7.75 29.95 -5.51
N LYS A 896 -7.39 30.81 -4.58
CA LYS A 896 -7.89 32.20 -4.48
C LYS A 896 -9.44 32.32 -4.47
N ILE A 897 -10.13 31.37 -3.82
CA ILE A 897 -11.60 31.35 -3.69
C ILE A 897 -12.02 32.51 -2.79
N GLU A 898 -12.83 33.42 -3.29
CA GLU A 898 -13.31 34.58 -2.52
C GLU A 898 -14.67 34.29 -1.86
N PHE A 899 -14.70 34.38 -0.53
CA PHE A 899 -15.92 34.29 0.25
C PHE A 899 -16.39 35.71 0.59
N ARG A 900 -17.66 36.04 0.24
CA ARG A 900 -18.31 37.33 0.52
C ARG A 900 -19.58 37.12 1.32
N LEU A 901 -19.78 37.92 2.36
CA LEU A 901 -21.03 37.91 3.08
C LEU A 901 -22.10 38.63 2.22
N SER A 902 -23.08 37.86 1.76
CA SER A 902 -24.21 38.44 1.01
C SER A 902 -25.17 39.13 1.95
N GLU A 903 -25.22 40.43 1.95
CA GLU A 903 -26.15 41.27 2.80
C GLU A 903 -27.62 40.89 2.56
N ARG A 904 -27.98 40.65 1.30
CA ARG A 904 -29.36 40.31 0.92
C ARG A 904 -29.78 38.92 1.44
N ARG A 905 -28.88 37.94 1.48
CA ARG A 905 -29.16 36.55 1.90
C ARG A 905 -28.72 36.27 3.33
N GLY A 906 -27.84 37.10 3.90
CA GLY A 906 -27.27 36.91 5.22
C GLY A 906 -26.51 35.59 5.36
N LEU A 907 -25.77 35.20 4.32
CA LEU A 907 -24.94 33.96 4.27
C LEU A 907 -23.65 34.22 3.50
N TRP A 908 -22.64 33.35 3.71
CA TRP A 908 -21.40 33.41 2.97
C TRP A 908 -21.60 32.86 1.54
N ALA A 909 -21.41 33.71 0.56
CA ALA A 909 -21.49 33.38 -0.87
C ALA A 909 -20.09 33.39 -1.51
N VAL A 910 -19.93 32.64 -2.54
CA VAL A 910 -18.69 32.58 -3.37
C VAL A 910 -19.08 32.87 -4.83
N LEU A 911 -18.32 33.74 -5.47
CA LEU A 911 -18.47 33.96 -6.91
C LEU A 911 -17.65 32.89 -7.64
N PRO A 912 -18.26 32.04 -8.47
CA PRO A 912 -17.49 31.18 -9.32
C PRO A 912 -16.74 32.02 -10.34
N GLY A 913 -15.43 31.84 -10.42
CA GLY A 913 -14.60 32.47 -11.43
C GLY A 913 -14.88 31.86 -12.80
N ILE A 914 -15.94 32.28 -13.47
CA ILE A 914 -16.24 31.80 -14.83
C ILE A 914 -15.48 32.68 -15.82
N PRO A 915 -14.50 32.14 -16.59
CA PRO A 915 -13.92 32.86 -17.70
C PRO A 915 -15.00 33.13 -18.77
N ARG A 916 -15.19 34.35 -19.15
CA ARG A 916 -16.24 34.78 -20.13
C ARG A 916 -16.05 34.18 -21.52
N ARG A 917 -14.93 33.53 -21.87
CA ARG A 917 -14.61 32.97 -23.21
C ARG A 917 -13.86 31.65 -23.13
N CYS A 918 -14.41 30.62 -22.50
CA CYS A 918 -13.86 29.24 -22.56
C CYS A 918 -14.37 28.51 -23.81
N ARG A 919 -13.48 27.76 -24.48
CA ARG A 919 -13.85 26.77 -25.51
C ARG A 919 -14.67 25.64 -24.83
N ASP A 920 -15.59 25.00 -25.57
CA ASP A 920 -16.50 23.97 -24.98
C ASP A 920 -15.78 22.84 -24.24
N ARG A 921 -14.64 22.39 -24.75
CA ARG A 921 -13.82 21.36 -24.11
C ARG A 921 -13.26 21.81 -22.74
N VAL A 922 -12.67 22.98 -22.70
CA VAL A 922 -12.13 23.59 -21.48
C VAL A 922 -13.24 23.82 -20.48
N ARG A 923 -14.41 24.25 -20.95
CA ARG A 923 -15.60 24.45 -20.13
C ARG A 923 -16.05 23.15 -19.46
N THR A 924 -16.04 22.03 -20.18
CA THR A 924 -16.42 20.73 -19.62
C THR A 924 -15.48 20.30 -18.47
N GLN A 925 -14.18 20.47 -18.64
CA GLN A 925 -13.19 20.17 -17.60
C GLN A 925 -13.30 21.15 -16.43
N TYR A 926 -13.48 22.45 -16.70
CA TYR A 926 -13.66 23.46 -15.67
C TYR A 926 -14.94 23.24 -14.85
N ASP A 927 -16.08 22.97 -15.49
CA ASP A 927 -17.37 22.72 -14.84
C ASP A 927 -17.36 21.50 -13.91
N SER A 928 -16.43 20.57 -14.12
CA SER A 928 -16.21 19.38 -13.25
C SER A 928 -15.14 19.60 -12.19
N SER A 929 -14.40 20.70 -12.25
CA SER A 929 -13.33 21.01 -11.29
C SER A 929 -13.87 21.43 -9.93
N PHE A 930 -13.01 21.31 -8.91
CA PHE A 930 -13.33 21.77 -7.57
C PHE A 930 -13.58 23.28 -7.51
N ALA A 931 -12.82 24.06 -8.28
CA ALA A 931 -12.96 25.52 -8.35
C ALA A 931 -14.35 25.99 -8.83
N TYR A 932 -15.03 25.18 -9.62
CA TYR A 932 -16.39 25.45 -10.09
C TYR A 932 -17.46 24.76 -9.21
N LEU A 933 -17.31 23.47 -8.95
CA LEU A 933 -18.29 22.69 -8.18
C LEU A 933 -18.40 23.14 -6.73
N GLY A 934 -17.27 23.51 -6.11
CA GLY A 934 -17.24 23.99 -4.73
C GLY A 934 -18.12 25.20 -4.50
N PRO A 935 -17.90 26.34 -5.19
CA PRO A 935 -18.75 27.53 -5.13
C PRO A 935 -20.22 27.24 -5.43
N ASN A 936 -20.49 26.46 -6.49
CA ASN A 936 -21.86 26.14 -6.90
C ASN A 936 -22.66 25.39 -5.83
N LEU A 937 -22.03 24.38 -5.20
CA LEU A 937 -22.63 23.62 -4.10
C LEU A 937 -22.72 24.47 -2.83
N TRP A 938 -21.68 25.25 -2.51
CA TRP A 938 -21.65 26.11 -1.34
C TRP A 938 -22.75 27.16 -1.34
N ASN A 939 -22.98 27.83 -2.48
CA ASN A 939 -23.97 28.87 -2.63
C ASN A 939 -25.45 28.40 -2.50
N LYS A 940 -25.65 27.08 -2.60
CA LYS A 940 -26.95 26.41 -2.44
C LYS A 940 -27.17 25.86 -1.02
N LEU A 941 -26.19 26.00 -0.11
CA LEU A 941 -26.37 25.53 1.27
C LEU A 941 -27.39 26.38 2.03
N PRO A 942 -28.25 25.74 2.86
CA PRO A 942 -29.12 26.45 3.77
C PRO A 942 -28.32 27.33 4.74
N LYS A 943 -28.89 28.49 5.10
CA LYS A 943 -28.26 29.42 6.06
C LYS A 943 -27.88 28.75 7.39
N SER A 944 -28.71 27.85 7.88
CA SER A 944 -28.48 27.09 9.12
C SER A 944 -27.19 26.22 9.10
N ILE A 945 -26.71 25.84 7.93
CA ILE A 945 -25.49 25.06 7.74
C ILE A 945 -24.32 25.97 7.36
N ASN A 946 -24.55 26.92 6.44
CA ASN A 946 -23.51 27.78 5.89
C ASN A 946 -22.78 28.60 6.97
N LEU A 947 -23.55 29.07 8.01
CA LEU A 947 -23.01 29.91 9.08
C LEU A 947 -22.35 29.14 10.24
N LEU A 948 -22.24 27.84 10.19
CA LEU A 948 -21.65 27.04 11.29
C LEU A 948 -20.14 27.25 11.40
N ASP A 949 -19.65 27.53 12.62
CA ASP A 949 -18.25 27.82 12.90
C ASP A 949 -17.44 26.60 13.37
N LYS A 950 -18.09 25.55 13.90
CA LYS A 950 -17.39 24.35 14.40
C LYS A 950 -17.41 23.22 13.36
N LEU A 951 -16.24 22.72 12.96
CA LEU A 951 -16.11 21.68 11.94
C LEU A 951 -16.97 20.43 12.22
N GLN A 952 -16.98 19.96 13.46
CA GLN A 952 -17.72 18.76 13.81
C GLN A 952 -19.23 18.96 13.68
N ARG A 953 -19.73 20.12 14.11
CA ARG A 953 -21.13 20.50 13.98
C ARG A 953 -21.51 20.67 12.50
N PHE A 954 -20.66 21.35 11.72
CA PHE A 954 -20.85 21.47 10.28
C PHE A 954 -20.95 20.11 9.59
N LYS A 955 -20.02 19.17 9.89
CA LYS A 955 -20.05 17.82 9.33
C LYS A 955 -21.33 17.06 9.69
N SER A 956 -21.79 17.17 10.93
CA SER A 956 -23.00 16.47 11.42
C SER A 956 -24.26 17.02 10.78
N GLU A 957 -24.44 18.35 10.76
CA GLU A 957 -25.60 19.00 10.15
C GLU A 957 -25.63 18.80 8.63
N LEU A 958 -24.48 18.93 7.96
CA LEU A 958 -24.35 18.62 6.54
C LEU A 958 -24.71 17.16 6.23
N THR A 959 -24.27 16.22 7.06
CA THR A 959 -24.60 14.80 6.90
C THR A 959 -26.11 14.57 7.04
N ARG A 960 -26.75 15.16 8.07
CA ARG A 960 -28.19 15.07 8.30
C ARG A 960 -28.96 15.66 7.13
N PHE A 961 -28.53 16.82 6.65
CA PHE A 961 -29.13 17.49 5.51
C PHE A 961 -29.03 16.65 4.22
N VAL A 962 -27.87 16.09 3.93
CA VAL A 962 -27.70 15.24 2.73
C VAL A 962 -28.54 13.96 2.82
N LEU A 963 -28.64 13.34 4.01
CA LEU A 963 -29.43 12.13 4.24
C LEU A 963 -30.95 12.39 4.25
N SER A 964 -31.43 13.65 4.41
CA SER A 964 -32.85 13.96 4.29
C SER A 964 -33.40 13.80 2.86
N PHE A 965 -32.53 13.65 1.88
CA PHE A 965 -32.87 13.36 0.50
C PHE A 965 -32.45 11.92 0.16
N PRO A 966 -33.38 10.94 0.10
CA PRO A 966 -33.04 9.57 -0.24
C PRO A 966 -32.40 9.43 -1.62
N ASP A 967 -31.38 8.59 -1.71
CA ASP A 967 -30.77 8.24 -3.00
C ASP A 967 -31.78 7.44 -3.86
N LYS A 968 -31.81 7.73 -5.17
CA LYS A 968 -32.77 7.14 -6.11
C LYS A 968 -32.05 6.49 -7.29
N PRO A 969 -32.69 5.53 -7.99
CA PRO A 969 -32.18 5.02 -9.24
C PRO A 969 -31.99 6.15 -10.28
N PRO A 970 -30.97 6.07 -11.15
CA PRO A 970 -30.79 7.03 -12.24
C PRO A 970 -32.01 7.04 -13.15
N VAL A 971 -32.47 8.22 -13.55
CA VAL A 971 -33.55 8.40 -14.55
C VAL A 971 -32.92 8.42 -15.93
N HIS A 972 -33.43 7.56 -16.84
CA HIS A 972 -33.01 7.54 -18.23
C HIS A 972 -33.30 8.91 -18.90
N GLY A 973 -32.35 9.46 -19.62
CA GLY A 973 -32.45 10.72 -20.34
C GLY A 973 -31.68 11.91 -19.76
N TYR A 974 -31.10 11.80 -18.59
CA TYR A 974 -30.20 12.81 -18.02
C TYR A 974 -28.77 12.58 -18.50
N ALA A 975 -28.29 13.36 -19.46
CA ALA A 975 -26.97 13.18 -20.06
C ALA A 975 -25.78 13.60 -19.17
N ARG A 976 -25.97 14.47 -18.17
CA ARG A 976 -24.89 15.07 -17.34
C ARG A 976 -25.14 15.10 -15.84
N ALA A 977 -26.35 15.05 -15.40
CA ALA A 977 -26.68 15.10 -13.99
C ALA A 977 -27.52 13.90 -13.63
N ASN A 978 -26.99 13.12 -12.74
CA ASN A 978 -27.70 12.07 -12.07
C ASN A 978 -28.64 12.75 -11.04
N ASN A 979 -29.91 12.31 -10.98
CA ASN A 979 -30.91 12.76 -10.00
C ASN A 979 -30.47 12.64 -8.53
N ASN A 980 -29.29 12.07 -8.26
CA ASN A 980 -28.65 11.98 -6.97
C ASN A 980 -27.66 13.10 -6.68
N SER A 981 -27.30 13.94 -7.66
CA SER A 981 -26.45 15.12 -7.43
C SER A 981 -27.14 16.10 -6.48
N LEU A 982 -26.46 16.55 -5.43
CA LEU A 982 -26.94 17.58 -4.54
C LEU A 982 -27.23 18.89 -5.28
N ALA A 983 -26.45 19.20 -6.30
CA ALA A 983 -26.66 20.39 -7.12
C ALA A 983 -28.02 20.36 -7.83
N GLU A 984 -28.44 19.21 -8.36
CA GLU A 984 -29.74 19.02 -9.00
C GLU A 984 -30.91 19.00 -7.99
N ILE A 985 -30.73 18.27 -6.89
CA ILE A 985 -31.75 18.20 -5.83
C ILE A 985 -32.05 19.60 -5.28
N LEU A 986 -31.03 20.40 -5.00
CA LEU A 986 -31.16 21.75 -4.47
C LEU A 986 -31.78 22.72 -5.50
N ARG A 987 -31.50 22.51 -6.82
CA ARG A 987 -32.12 23.28 -7.91
C ARG A 987 -33.64 23.02 -7.97
N HIS A 988 -34.07 21.77 -7.85
CA HIS A 988 -35.50 21.42 -7.89
C HIS A 988 -36.29 21.85 -6.68
N GLN A 989 -35.66 22.16 -5.57
CA GLN A 989 -36.31 22.63 -4.35
C GLN A 989 -36.39 24.17 -4.26
N GLY A 990 -35.89 24.88 -5.29
CA GLY A 990 -35.91 26.36 -5.31
C GLY A 990 -34.93 27.02 -4.32
N LEU A 991 -33.92 26.23 -3.86
CA LEU A 991 -32.83 26.68 -2.98
C LEU A 991 -31.63 27.18 -3.76
#